data_97e81f42af3d5c4dfc8eaa64d5830f10
#
_entry.id   97e81f42af3d5c4dfc8eaa64d5830f10
#
_cell.length_a   1.000
_cell.length_b   1.000
_cell.length_c   1.000
_cell.angle_alpha   90.00
_cell.angle_beta   90.00
_cell.angle_gamma   90.00
#
_symmetry.space_group_name_H-M   'P 1'
#
loop_
_entity.id
_entity.type
_entity.pdbx_description
1 polymer ?
#
loop_
_entity_poly.entity_id
_entity_poly.type
_entity_poly.pdbx_seq_one_letter_code
_entity_poly.pdbx_strand_id
1 'polypeptide(L)'
;MADQQRSHSLHKVRNIGIMAHIDAGKTTTTERILYYTGKSCKIGEVHEGAAVMDWMAQEQERGITITSAATTCQWRDHNINIIDTPGHVDFTVEVERSLRVLDGAVAVFDGVAGVEPQTEEVWRQANKYGVPRMCFINKMDRLGADFFGALESIKDRLGANVAVIQLPIGAEGNYKGLIDLVTMEALVWYDEELGAKWEVEEIPEDLRAQADEYRSALIDVLSSFDENILEKFVAEEEITVDDLRSALRAGTIAGEIVPVLNGTAFKNKGVQPLLDAVVDYLPSPVDLPPTKGMSVKGDEELERKPSDSEPFSALAFKIMTDPHVGKLVYFRVYSGMLEKGGTVVNTTHSNKERIGRILQMHANSREDIDAVFTGDIAAGIGFKNTRTGDTLAAPGAEIVLENLEFPEPVIHVAVEPKTKVDQDKMGKALFSLSEEDPTFRVRTDEDTGQTVISGMGELHLEVIVDRMLREFHVDATVGKPQVAYRETITQTVTKHTYTHKKQTGGKGQFAEVTIDLEPTGPGGGYEFVDKVTGGRVPKEYIPSVDAGIQQSLDAGVLAGYPTVDLRAVLTDGKYHDVDSSEMAFKIAGAMAFKEALRKAKPVLLEPIMSVEVVTPDEYMGDVIGDLNSRRGQVGGMEQRGNSQIVRAQVPLSEMFGYSTDLRSRTQGRASYSMHFGSYQQTPASVQEEIVARVRGE
;
A
#
# COMPACT_ATOMS: atom_id res chain seq x y z
N MET A 1 42.60 5.97 -2.88
CA MET A 1 41.20 6.08 -2.51
C MET A 1 41.16 5.67 -1.06
N ALA A 2 40.70 6.52 -0.15
CA ALA A 2 40.51 6.12 1.24
C ALA A 2 39.37 5.12 1.24
N ASP A 3 39.59 3.93 1.79
CA ASP A 3 38.54 2.95 2.04
C ASP A 3 37.50 3.62 2.95
N GLN A 4 36.40 4.08 2.38
CA GLN A 4 35.25 4.50 3.16
C GLN A 4 34.65 3.25 3.81
N GLN A 5 34.90 3.06 5.09
CA GLN A 5 34.33 1.98 5.88
C GLN A 5 32.98 2.46 6.43
N ARG A 6 31.98 1.57 6.37
CA ARG A 6 30.68 1.82 6.99
C ARG A 6 30.83 2.01 8.51
N SER A 7 29.97 2.86 9.07
CA SER A 7 30.01 3.19 10.50
C SER A 7 29.57 2.03 11.41
N HIS A 8 28.71 1.13 10.90
CA HIS A 8 28.14 0.01 11.66
C HIS A 8 28.17 -1.28 10.83
N SER A 9 28.40 -2.41 11.48
CA SER A 9 28.29 -3.72 10.83
C SER A 9 26.89 -3.95 10.28
N LEU A 10 26.77 -4.60 9.12
CA LEU A 10 25.49 -4.91 8.47
C LEU A 10 24.55 -5.73 9.37
N HIS A 11 25.09 -6.59 10.24
CA HIS A 11 24.32 -7.31 11.25
C HIS A 11 23.62 -6.39 12.29
N LYS A 12 24.13 -5.17 12.46
CA LYS A 12 23.58 -4.16 13.38
C LYS A 12 22.63 -3.18 12.72
N VAL A 13 22.22 -3.43 11.49
CA VAL A 13 21.23 -2.63 10.77
C VAL A 13 19.84 -3.25 10.96
N ARG A 14 18.83 -2.43 11.19
CA ARG A 14 17.42 -2.81 11.19
C ARG A 14 16.63 -1.85 10.32
N ASN A 15 15.93 -2.36 9.31
CA ASN A 15 15.04 -1.59 8.46
C ASN A 15 13.61 -1.98 8.81
N ILE A 16 12.94 -1.16 9.58
CA ILE A 16 11.62 -1.48 10.12
C ILE A 16 10.54 -0.52 9.66
N GLY A 17 9.33 -1.04 9.47
CA GLY A 17 8.13 -0.26 9.28
C GLY A 17 7.27 -0.27 10.54
N ILE A 18 6.62 0.85 10.82
CA ILE A 18 5.58 0.90 11.84
C ILE A 18 4.25 0.96 11.12
N MET A 19 3.46 -0.09 11.24
CA MET A 19 2.17 -0.24 10.60
C MET A 19 1.06 -0.31 11.66
N ALA A 20 -0.06 0.35 11.39
CA ALA A 20 -1.17 0.41 12.34
C ALA A 20 -2.44 0.85 11.64
N HIS A 21 -3.58 0.56 12.26
CA HIS A 21 -4.83 1.26 11.97
C HIS A 21 -4.75 2.75 12.33
N ILE A 22 -5.63 3.56 11.74
CA ILE A 22 -5.79 4.97 12.11
C ILE A 22 -6.05 5.06 13.62
N ASP A 23 -5.43 6.01 14.27
CA ASP A 23 -5.54 6.25 15.72
C ASP A 23 -5.06 5.11 16.65
N ALA A 24 -4.46 4.03 16.16
CA ALA A 24 -3.87 3.00 17.04
C ALA A 24 -2.63 3.52 17.82
N GLY A 25 -2.13 4.70 17.46
CA GLY A 25 -0.99 5.36 18.13
C GLY A 25 0.34 5.13 17.42
N LYS A 26 0.31 4.91 16.11
CA LYS A 26 1.50 4.74 15.26
C LYS A 26 2.49 5.91 15.41
N THR A 27 2.09 7.12 15.03
CA THR A 27 2.93 8.33 15.09
C THR A 27 3.40 8.59 16.51
N THR A 28 2.53 8.41 17.52
CA THR A 28 2.91 8.55 18.95
C THR A 28 4.02 7.56 19.30
N THR A 29 3.93 6.31 18.87
CA THR A 29 4.97 5.29 19.12
C THR A 29 6.29 5.69 18.46
N THR A 30 6.24 6.13 17.20
CA THR A 30 7.43 6.59 16.46
C THR A 30 8.07 7.81 17.13
N GLU A 31 7.29 8.79 17.54
CA GLU A 31 7.80 9.98 18.27
C GLU A 31 8.49 9.61 19.59
N ARG A 32 7.96 8.64 20.33
CA ARG A 32 8.62 8.12 21.55
C ARG A 32 9.91 7.40 21.26
N ILE A 33 9.97 6.62 20.17
CA ILE A 33 11.20 6.00 19.71
C ILE A 33 12.25 7.08 19.40
N LEU A 34 11.90 8.13 18.67
CA LEU A 34 12.82 9.23 18.34
C LEU A 34 13.30 9.98 19.60
N TYR A 35 12.44 10.16 20.59
CA TYR A 35 12.79 10.80 21.84
C TYR A 35 13.80 9.95 22.65
N TYR A 36 13.52 8.65 22.85
CA TYR A 36 14.41 7.78 23.63
C TYR A 36 15.74 7.48 22.95
N THR A 37 15.79 7.55 21.63
CA THR A 37 17.03 7.42 20.85
C THR A 37 17.80 8.73 20.72
N GLY A 38 17.32 9.82 21.34
CA GLY A 38 17.99 11.13 21.35
C GLY A 38 17.96 11.90 20.03
N LYS A 39 17.13 11.47 19.06
CA LYS A 39 16.95 12.17 17.78
C LYS A 39 16.02 13.38 17.90
N SER A 40 15.09 13.37 18.85
CA SER A 40 14.26 14.51 19.20
C SER A 40 14.58 14.97 20.63
N CYS A 41 14.72 16.30 20.82
CA CYS A 41 14.94 16.91 22.14
C CYS A 41 13.62 17.12 22.91
N LYS A 42 12.48 16.98 22.25
CA LYS A 42 11.14 17.14 22.81
C LYS A 42 10.27 15.98 22.33
N ILE A 43 9.33 15.62 23.18
CA ILE A 43 8.28 14.68 22.82
C ILE A 43 7.31 15.42 21.91
N GLY A 44 7.17 15.00 20.65
CA GLY A 44 6.17 15.50 19.71
C GLY A 44 4.80 14.94 20.05
N GLU A 45 3.82 15.83 20.32
CA GLU A 45 2.44 15.42 20.51
C GLU A 45 1.64 15.60 19.22
N VAL A 46 1.01 14.53 18.74
CA VAL A 46 0.24 14.53 17.49
C VAL A 46 -0.91 15.53 17.56
N HIS A 47 -1.62 15.58 18.70
CA HIS A 47 -2.76 16.49 18.90
C HIS A 47 -2.38 17.99 18.95
N GLU A 48 -1.11 18.30 19.19
CA GLU A 48 -0.60 19.67 19.19
C GLU A 48 0.06 20.05 17.84
N GLY A 49 0.06 19.13 16.86
CA GLY A 49 0.74 19.34 15.58
C GLY A 49 2.27 19.45 15.69
N ALA A 50 2.84 18.90 16.76
CA ALA A 50 4.26 18.99 17.08
C ALA A 50 5.05 17.73 16.71
N ALA A 51 4.41 16.73 16.08
CA ALA A 51 5.03 15.49 15.66
C ALA A 51 6.05 15.75 14.54
N VAL A 52 7.26 15.20 14.69
CA VAL A 52 8.36 15.37 13.73
C VAL A 52 8.11 14.56 12.45
N MET A 53 7.48 13.39 12.58
CA MET A 53 7.21 12.50 11.46
C MET A 53 6.06 12.98 10.60
N ASP A 54 5.03 13.59 11.17
CA ASP A 54 3.91 14.22 10.44
C ASP A 54 4.32 15.66 10.08
N TRP A 55 5.17 15.79 9.06
CA TRP A 55 5.78 17.05 8.68
C TRP A 55 4.92 17.93 7.75
N MET A 56 3.94 17.33 7.06
CA MET A 56 3.02 18.08 6.20
C MET A 56 1.98 18.80 7.04
N ALA A 57 1.65 20.05 6.66
CA ALA A 57 0.61 20.82 7.33
C ALA A 57 -0.73 20.08 7.38
N GLN A 58 -1.06 19.34 6.33
CA GLN A 58 -2.28 18.52 6.25
C GLN A 58 -2.28 17.33 7.22
N GLU A 59 -1.13 16.69 7.41
CA GLU A 59 -0.98 15.61 8.41
C GLU A 59 -1.22 16.15 9.81
N GLN A 60 -0.63 17.30 10.12
CA GLN A 60 -0.78 17.97 11.41
C GLN A 60 -2.21 18.48 11.66
N GLU A 61 -2.85 19.06 10.64
CA GLU A 61 -4.23 19.57 10.74
C GLU A 61 -5.25 18.44 10.91
N ARG A 62 -5.01 17.29 10.27
CA ARG A 62 -5.94 16.14 10.27
C ARG A 62 -5.61 15.10 11.33
N GLY A 63 -4.39 15.12 11.87
CA GLY A 63 -3.90 14.11 12.81
C GLY A 63 -3.69 12.73 12.21
N ILE A 64 -3.46 12.64 10.88
CA ILE A 64 -3.23 11.38 10.16
C ILE A 64 -1.95 11.46 9.34
N THR A 65 -1.19 10.37 9.28
CA THR A 65 -0.06 10.25 8.37
C THR A 65 -0.56 10.01 6.94
N ILE A 66 -0.14 10.84 6.02
CA ILE A 66 -0.51 10.79 4.59
C ILE A 66 0.62 10.18 3.77
N THR A 67 1.86 10.64 4.01
CA THR A 67 3.04 10.18 3.30
C THR A 67 3.98 9.42 4.21
N SER A 68 4.60 8.36 3.71
CA SER A 68 5.63 7.66 4.49
C SER A 68 6.82 8.58 4.76
N ALA A 69 7.26 8.62 6.01
CA ALA A 69 8.46 9.35 6.42
C ALA A 69 9.55 8.37 6.84
N ALA A 70 10.79 8.64 6.42
CA ALA A 70 11.93 7.82 6.78
C ALA A 70 12.81 8.58 7.80
N THR A 71 13.24 7.88 8.82
CA THR A 71 14.18 8.41 9.82
C THR A 71 15.14 7.32 10.26
N THR A 72 16.31 7.74 10.75
CA THR A 72 17.34 6.83 11.25
C THR A 72 17.66 7.17 12.69
N CYS A 73 17.68 6.19 13.56
CA CYS A 73 18.06 6.33 14.96
C CYS A 73 19.02 5.22 15.40
N GLN A 74 19.58 5.37 16.59
CA GLN A 74 20.52 4.38 17.15
C GLN A 74 20.00 3.88 18.49
N TRP A 75 20.05 2.55 18.67
CA TRP A 75 19.68 1.88 19.91
C TRP A 75 20.57 0.67 20.16
N ARG A 76 21.14 0.53 21.37
CA ARG A 76 22.03 -0.59 21.76
C ARG A 76 23.08 -0.88 20.67
N ASP A 77 23.75 0.17 20.16
CA ASP A 77 24.79 0.08 19.13
C ASP A 77 24.28 -0.46 17.76
N HIS A 78 22.96 -0.42 17.53
CA HIS A 78 22.31 -0.75 16.27
C HIS A 78 21.83 0.50 15.55
N ASN A 79 21.90 0.48 14.22
CA ASN A 79 21.34 1.51 13.37
C ASN A 79 19.95 1.07 12.91
N ILE A 80 18.92 1.80 13.33
CA ILE A 80 17.52 1.49 13.03
C ILE A 80 16.99 2.52 12.06
N ASN A 81 16.67 2.10 10.86
CA ASN A 81 15.94 2.89 9.88
C ASN A 81 14.45 2.59 10.05
N ILE A 82 13.68 3.62 10.32
CA ILE A 82 12.25 3.53 10.55
C ILE A 82 11.53 4.18 9.37
N ILE A 83 10.60 3.45 8.77
CA ILE A 83 9.66 4.01 7.80
C ILE A 83 8.29 4.03 8.48
N ASP A 84 7.78 5.24 8.72
CA ASP A 84 6.42 5.45 9.23
C ASP A 84 5.44 5.38 8.05
N THR A 85 4.53 4.41 8.05
CA THR A 85 3.61 4.17 6.93
C THR A 85 2.25 4.82 7.19
N PRO A 86 1.54 5.31 6.15
CA PRO A 86 0.16 5.76 6.33
C PRO A 86 -0.75 4.67 6.88
N GLY A 87 -1.75 5.07 7.65
CA GLY A 87 -2.77 4.13 8.17
C GLY A 87 -4.08 4.15 7.37
N HIS A 88 -4.26 5.07 6.41
CA HIS A 88 -5.53 5.25 5.68
C HIS A 88 -5.53 4.45 4.37
N VAL A 89 -6.68 3.86 4.05
CA VAL A 89 -6.85 3.01 2.84
C VAL A 89 -6.60 3.74 1.52
N ASP A 90 -6.87 5.03 1.44
CA ASP A 90 -6.59 5.84 0.24
C ASP A 90 -5.10 5.92 -0.10
N PHE A 91 -4.22 5.60 0.89
CA PHE A 91 -2.77 5.62 0.78
C PHE A 91 -2.14 4.22 0.87
N THR A 92 -2.91 3.18 0.56
CA THR A 92 -2.48 1.76 0.62
C THR A 92 -1.22 1.51 -0.21
N VAL A 93 -1.07 2.22 -1.32
CA VAL A 93 0.12 2.14 -2.19
C VAL A 93 1.39 2.65 -1.50
N GLU A 94 1.28 3.68 -0.66
CA GLU A 94 2.40 4.14 0.17
C GLU A 94 2.83 3.05 1.16
N VAL A 95 1.86 2.32 1.72
CA VAL A 95 2.12 1.18 2.61
C VAL A 95 2.83 0.07 1.85
N GLU A 96 2.31 -0.32 0.69
CA GLU A 96 2.87 -1.39 -0.14
C GLU A 96 4.30 -1.09 -0.59
N ARG A 97 4.57 0.14 -1.04
CA ARG A 97 5.92 0.61 -1.38
C ARG A 97 6.88 0.52 -0.19
N SER A 98 6.40 0.92 0.97
CA SER A 98 7.19 0.88 2.20
C SER A 98 7.49 -0.56 2.62
N LEU A 99 6.49 -1.44 2.64
CA LEU A 99 6.66 -2.85 3.01
C LEU A 99 7.68 -3.58 2.12
N ARG A 100 7.78 -3.20 0.84
CA ARG A 100 8.73 -3.82 -0.10
C ARG A 100 10.19 -3.57 0.27
N VAL A 101 10.48 -2.47 0.95
CA VAL A 101 11.85 -2.07 1.30
C VAL A 101 12.20 -2.31 2.77
N LEU A 102 11.30 -2.91 3.52
CA LEU A 102 11.52 -3.25 4.93
C LEU A 102 12.07 -4.66 5.11
N ASP A 103 12.86 -4.84 6.17
CA ASP A 103 13.32 -6.15 6.61
C ASP A 103 12.40 -6.73 7.68
N GLY A 104 11.72 -5.87 8.44
CA GLY A 104 10.78 -6.25 9.47
C GLY A 104 9.75 -5.16 9.74
N ALA A 105 8.73 -5.48 10.52
CA ALA A 105 7.69 -4.52 10.86
C ALA A 105 7.24 -4.63 12.33
N VAL A 106 6.76 -3.51 12.87
CA VAL A 106 6.05 -3.44 14.13
C VAL A 106 4.59 -3.09 13.84
N ALA A 107 3.69 -4.03 14.12
CA ALA A 107 2.26 -3.83 14.00
C ALA A 107 1.70 -3.31 15.34
N VAL A 108 1.20 -2.09 15.34
CA VAL A 108 0.66 -1.42 16.53
C VAL A 108 -0.86 -1.59 16.54
N PHE A 109 -1.37 -2.14 17.64
CA PHE A 109 -2.80 -2.38 17.85
C PHE A 109 -3.33 -1.49 18.97
N ASP A 110 -4.58 -1.08 18.87
CA ASP A 110 -5.27 -0.43 19.96
C ASP A 110 -5.75 -1.49 20.97
N GLY A 111 -5.36 -1.37 22.23
CA GLY A 111 -5.74 -2.30 23.30
C GLY A 111 -7.25 -2.35 23.58
N VAL A 112 -8.03 -1.37 23.09
CA VAL A 112 -9.48 -1.34 23.22
C VAL A 112 -10.15 -1.96 21.98
N ALA A 113 -9.69 -1.58 20.78
CA ALA A 113 -10.32 -2.00 19.52
C ALA A 113 -9.78 -3.35 18.99
N GLY A 114 -8.57 -3.75 19.35
CA GLY A 114 -7.93 -4.96 18.82
C GLY A 114 -7.63 -4.85 17.32
N VAL A 115 -7.96 -5.90 16.57
CA VAL A 115 -7.77 -5.92 15.11
C VAL A 115 -8.90 -5.19 14.42
N GLU A 116 -8.57 -4.24 13.58
CA GLU A 116 -9.48 -3.45 12.76
C GLU A 116 -9.27 -3.75 11.26
N PRO A 117 -10.23 -3.44 10.36
CA PRO A 117 -10.15 -3.84 8.95
C PRO A 117 -8.92 -3.35 8.20
N GLN A 118 -8.46 -2.13 8.50
CA GLN A 118 -7.25 -1.61 7.88
C GLN A 118 -6.01 -2.41 8.32
N THR A 119 -6.01 -2.89 9.57
CA THR A 119 -4.97 -3.78 10.06
C THR A 119 -4.93 -5.09 9.27
N GLU A 120 -6.10 -5.67 8.97
CA GLU A 120 -6.20 -6.88 8.14
C GLU A 120 -5.59 -6.68 6.75
N GLU A 121 -5.88 -5.52 6.12
CA GLU A 121 -5.34 -5.19 4.80
C GLU A 121 -3.82 -5.05 4.81
N VAL A 122 -3.27 -4.26 5.75
CA VAL A 122 -1.82 -4.07 5.90
C VAL A 122 -1.13 -5.39 6.27
N TRP A 123 -1.78 -6.20 7.10
CA TRP A 123 -1.29 -7.54 7.47
C TRP A 123 -1.21 -8.48 6.25
N ARG A 124 -2.24 -8.46 5.40
CA ARG A 124 -2.27 -9.23 4.16
C ARG A 124 -1.16 -8.81 3.20
N GLN A 125 -0.91 -7.50 3.08
CA GLN A 125 0.20 -6.99 2.28
C GLN A 125 1.56 -7.42 2.86
N ALA A 126 1.73 -7.36 4.18
CA ALA A 126 2.95 -7.83 4.83
C ALA A 126 3.15 -9.35 4.62
N ASN A 127 2.08 -10.15 4.56
CA ASN A 127 2.13 -11.58 4.18
C ASN A 127 2.58 -11.76 2.72
N LYS A 128 2.04 -10.95 1.80
CA LYS A 128 2.40 -10.98 0.37
C LYS A 128 3.92 -10.81 0.17
N TYR A 129 4.54 -9.95 0.95
CA TYR A 129 5.98 -9.67 0.86
C TYR A 129 6.84 -10.46 1.86
N GLY A 130 6.23 -11.36 2.62
CA GLY A 130 6.96 -12.19 3.60
C GLY A 130 7.69 -11.39 4.67
N VAL A 131 7.16 -10.23 5.07
CA VAL A 131 7.82 -9.33 6.04
C VAL A 131 7.68 -9.89 7.45
N PRO A 132 8.78 -10.28 8.13
CA PRO A 132 8.80 -10.63 9.55
C PRO A 132 8.26 -9.50 10.42
N ARG A 133 7.48 -9.83 11.45
CA ARG A 133 6.83 -8.78 12.24
C ARG A 133 6.65 -9.15 13.70
N MET A 134 6.40 -8.13 14.51
CA MET A 134 5.98 -8.25 15.90
C MET A 134 4.75 -7.37 16.14
N CYS A 135 3.96 -7.70 17.15
CA CYS A 135 2.78 -6.96 17.56
C CYS A 135 3.06 -6.15 18.82
N PHE A 136 2.60 -4.91 18.83
CA PHE A 136 2.62 -4.03 19.99
C PHE A 136 1.21 -3.59 20.34
N ILE A 137 0.62 -4.14 21.40
CA ILE A 137 -0.69 -3.77 21.91
C ILE A 137 -0.53 -2.49 22.73
N ASN A 138 -0.92 -1.38 22.13
CA ASN A 138 -0.77 -0.02 22.64
C ASN A 138 -2.02 0.45 23.36
N LYS A 139 -1.92 1.60 24.05
CA LYS A 139 -3.01 2.26 24.76
C LYS A 139 -3.60 1.44 25.91
N MET A 140 -2.77 0.66 26.58
CA MET A 140 -3.18 -0.12 27.74
C MET A 140 -3.69 0.74 28.94
N ASP A 141 -3.49 2.05 28.87
CA ASP A 141 -4.00 3.04 29.82
C ASP A 141 -5.43 3.54 29.55
N ARG A 142 -6.01 3.22 28.39
CA ARG A 142 -7.36 3.65 28.03
C ARG A 142 -8.43 2.85 28.75
N LEU A 143 -9.56 3.50 29.03
CA LEU A 143 -10.77 2.85 29.56
C LEU A 143 -11.26 1.81 28.56
N GLY A 144 -11.48 0.58 29.02
CA GLY A 144 -11.86 -0.56 28.18
C GLY A 144 -10.68 -1.29 27.53
N ALA A 145 -9.43 -0.97 27.88
CA ALA A 145 -8.26 -1.69 27.36
C ALA A 145 -8.24 -3.13 27.86
N ASP A 146 -8.22 -4.08 26.93
CA ASP A 146 -8.20 -5.51 27.17
C ASP A 146 -7.10 -6.19 26.33
N PHE A 147 -5.97 -6.49 26.96
CA PHE A 147 -4.85 -7.16 26.32
C PHE A 147 -5.23 -8.54 25.77
N PHE A 148 -6.00 -9.31 26.53
CA PHE A 148 -6.35 -10.68 26.14
C PHE A 148 -7.37 -10.72 25.03
N GLY A 149 -8.35 -9.81 25.04
CA GLY A 149 -9.29 -9.63 23.94
C GLY A 149 -8.61 -9.18 22.64
N ALA A 150 -7.64 -8.25 22.74
CA ALA A 150 -6.84 -7.85 21.60
C ALA A 150 -5.98 -9.00 21.07
N LEU A 151 -5.35 -9.79 21.96
CA LEU A 151 -4.57 -10.97 21.59
C LEU A 151 -5.42 -12.03 20.87
N GLU A 152 -6.62 -12.31 21.37
CA GLU A 152 -7.56 -13.24 20.73
C GLU A 152 -7.97 -12.75 19.34
N SER A 153 -8.26 -11.46 19.19
CA SER A 153 -8.58 -10.87 17.88
C SER A 153 -7.44 -11.00 16.87
N ILE A 154 -6.17 -10.92 17.32
CA ILE A 154 -4.98 -11.13 16.47
C ILE A 154 -4.92 -12.58 15.98
N LYS A 155 -5.18 -13.55 16.86
CA LYS A 155 -5.22 -14.98 16.51
C LYS A 155 -6.34 -15.28 15.51
N ASP A 156 -7.56 -14.86 15.84
CA ASP A 156 -8.77 -15.24 15.11
C ASP A 156 -8.87 -14.55 13.76
N ARG A 157 -8.60 -13.24 13.71
CA ARG A 157 -8.81 -12.46 12.48
C ARG A 157 -7.61 -12.42 11.55
N LEU A 158 -6.40 -12.49 12.10
CA LEU A 158 -5.17 -12.45 11.29
C LEU A 158 -4.56 -13.85 11.08
N GLY A 159 -5.06 -14.87 11.80
CA GLY A 159 -4.50 -16.22 11.74
C GLY A 159 -3.05 -16.29 12.21
N ALA A 160 -2.62 -15.37 13.09
CA ALA A 160 -1.25 -15.24 13.52
C ALA A 160 -0.89 -16.28 14.57
N ASN A 161 0.24 -16.98 14.41
CA ASN A 161 0.83 -17.81 15.44
C ASN A 161 1.60 -16.91 16.43
N VAL A 162 0.92 -16.49 17.49
CA VAL A 162 1.44 -15.50 18.43
C VAL A 162 2.35 -16.12 19.48
N ALA A 163 3.49 -15.50 19.71
CA ALA A 163 4.39 -15.79 20.84
C ALA A 163 4.28 -14.62 21.83
N VAL A 164 3.52 -14.80 22.90
CA VAL A 164 3.35 -13.76 23.92
C VAL A 164 4.65 -13.69 24.74
N ILE A 165 5.35 -12.57 24.65
CA ILE A 165 6.60 -12.33 25.36
C ILE A 165 6.45 -11.35 26.52
N GLN A 166 5.33 -10.65 26.62
CA GLN A 166 5.05 -9.72 27.69
C GLN A 166 3.58 -9.79 28.13
N LEU A 167 3.34 -9.65 29.43
CA LEU A 167 2.00 -9.50 30.00
C LEU A 167 1.86 -8.12 30.66
N PRO A 168 0.66 -7.49 30.67
CA PRO A 168 0.45 -6.22 31.33
C PRO A 168 0.38 -6.36 32.85
N ILE A 169 0.90 -5.38 33.59
CA ILE A 169 0.67 -5.21 35.02
C ILE A 169 -0.41 -4.13 35.21
N GLY A 170 -1.63 -4.57 35.46
CA GLY A 170 -2.80 -3.72 35.48
C GLY A 170 -3.33 -3.35 34.08
N ALA A 171 -4.42 -2.62 34.06
CA ALA A 171 -5.04 -2.09 32.84
C ALA A 171 -5.66 -0.72 33.15
N GLU A 172 -5.99 0.02 32.10
CA GLU A 172 -6.59 1.36 32.19
C GLU A 172 -5.76 2.32 33.06
N GLY A 173 -6.41 3.09 33.92
CA GLY A 173 -5.73 4.01 34.85
C GLY A 173 -4.78 3.32 35.85
N ASN A 174 -4.86 1.99 35.98
CA ASN A 174 -4.01 1.17 36.84
C ASN A 174 -2.86 0.50 36.11
N TYR A 175 -2.66 0.75 34.83
CA TYR A 175 -1.54 0.21 34.08
C TYR A 175 -0.21 0.78 34.59
N LYS A 176 0.60 -0.08 35.24
CA LYS A 176 1.85 0.30 35.87
C LYS A 176 3.09 -0.13 35.10
N GLY A 177 2.99 -1.22 34.35
CA GLY A 177 4.14 -1.82 33.71
C GLY A 177 3.81 -3.12 32.98
N LEU A 178 4.82 -3.94 32.81
CA LEU A 178 4.70 -5.21 32.13
C LEU A 178 5.57 -6.28 32.79
N ILE A 179 5.22 -7.53 32.57
CA ILE A 179 6.01 -8.71 32.93
C ILE A 179 6.72 -9.19 31.67
N ASP A 180 8.02 -9.29 31.69
CA ASP A 180 8.82 -9.91 30.63
C ASP A 180 8.86 -11.42 30.87
N LEU A 181 8.24 -12.19 29.98
CA LEU A 181 8.17 -13.64 30.07
C LEU A 181 9.48 -14.32 29.64
N VAL A 182 10.40 -13.62 29.00
CA VAL A 182 11.72 -14.16 28.62
C VAL A 182 12.67 -14.15 29.81
N THR A 183 12.68 -13.07 30.61
CA THR A 183 13.51 -12.96 31.82
C THR A 183 12.77 -13.33 33.10
N MET A 184 11.45 -13.40 33.08
CA MET A 184 10.57 -13.59 34.23
C MET A 184 10.73 -12.50 35.30
N GLU A 185 10.77 -11.27 34.85
CA GLU A 185 10.90 -10.06 35.68
C GLU A 185 9.74 -9.09 35.40
N ALA A 186 9.40 -8.26 36.37
CA ALA A 186 8.44 -7.19 36.21
C ALA A 186 9.17 -5.86 35.93
N LEU A 187 8.74 -5.16 34.89
CA LEU A 187 9.23 -3.82 34.55
C LEU A 187 8.15 -2.81 34.92
N VAL A 188 8.42 -1.97 35.93
CA VAL A 188 7.46 -1.03 36.49
C VAL A 188 7.93 0.40 36.29
N TRP A 189 7.06 1.26 35.76
CA TRP A 189 7.31 2.70 35.55
C TRP A 189 6.67 3.52 36.66
N TYR A 190 7.49 4.35 37.28
CA TYR A 190 7.05 5.38 38.24
C TYR A 190 7.03 6.73 37.56
N ASP A 191 5.91 7.45 37.60
CA ASP A 191 5.55 8.59 36.70
C ASP A 191 6.45 9.84 36.78
N GLU A 192 7.54 9.86 37.54
CA GLU A 192 8.30 11.04 37.86
C GLU A 192 9.27 11.56 36.77
N GLU A 193 9.59 10.78 35.73
CA GLU A 193 10.61 11.12 34.72
C GLU A 193 10.22 10.87 33.26
N LEU A 194 8.99 11.17 32.85
CA LEU A 194 8.49 11.01 31.48
C LEU A 194 8.74 9.59 30.91
N GLY A 195 8.69 8.56 31.75
CA GLY A 195 8.90 7.16 31.36
C GLY A 195 10.35 6.79 31.00
N ALA A 196 11.31 7.67 31.27
CA ALA A 196 12.73 7.44 30.96
C ALA A 196 13.35 6.32 31.79
N LYS A 197 12.81 6.05 32.98
CA LYS A 197 13.30 5.00 33.88
C LYS A 197 12.17 4.07 34.29
N TRP A 198 12.51 2.83 34.44
CA TRP A 198 11.70 1.79 35.06
C TRP A 198 12.55 1.04 36.08
N GLU A 199 11.91 0.41 37.02
CA GLU A 199 12.55 -0.47 37.98
C GLU A 199 12.24 -1.92 37.61
N VAL A 200 13.23 -2.78 37.80
CA VAL A 200 13.08 -4.23 37.65
C VAL A 200 12.70 -4.78 39.02
N GLU A 201 11.54 -5.40 39.09
CA GLU A 201 10.97 -5.94 40.30
C GLU A 201 10.64 -7.43 40.15
N GLU A 202 10.38 -8.10 41.27
CA GLU A 202 9.80 -9.45 41.23
C GLU A 202 8.36 -9.37 40.71
N ILE A 203 7.94 -10.43 39.99
CA ILE A 203 6.58 -10.54 39.49
C ILE A 203 5.60 -10.51 40.68
N PRO A 204 4.56 -9.64 40.66
CA PRO A 204 3.54 -9.61 41.71
C PRO A 204 2.96 -11.01 41.96
N GLU A 205 2.74 -11.34 43.23
CA GLU A 205 2.34 -12.69 43.63
C GLU A 205 0.99 -13.13 43.01
N ASP A 206 0.08 -12.18 42.81
CA ASP A 206 -1.21 -12.40 42.17
C ASP A 206 -1.12 -12.64 40.64
N LEU A 207 -0.03 -12.23 39.98
CA LEU A 207 0.23 -12.44 38.57
C LEU A 207 1.21 -13.57 38.29
N ARG A 208 1.85 -14.11 39.32
CA ARG A 208 2.88 -15.14 39.16
C ARG A 208 2.37 -16.39 38.45
N ALA A 209 1.22 -16.91 38.86
CA ALA A 209 0.64 -18.12 38.28
C ALA A 209 0.32 -17.92 36.77
N GLN A 210 -0.20 -16.73 36.40
CA GLN A 210 -0.48 -16.38 35.02
C GLN A 210 0.82 -16.23 34.20
N ALA A 211 1.85 -15.62 34.77
CA ALA A 211 3.16 -15.51 34.12
C ALA A 211 3.79 -16.87 33.84
N ASP A 212 3.71 -17.81 34.80
CA ASP A 212 4.22 -19.18 34.66
C ASP A 212 3.43 -19.94 33.58
N GLU A 213 2.09 -19.77 33.50
CA GLU A 213 1.24 -20.37 32.47
C GLU A 213 1.65 -19.87 31.08
N TYR A 214 1.74 -18.54 30.88
CA TYR A 214 2.11 -17.95 29.59
C TYR A 214 3.56 -18.22 29.21
N ARG A 215 4.46 -18.33 30.18
CA ARG A 215 5.84 -18.77 29.96
C ARG A 215 5.86 -20.21 29.42
N SER A 216 5.07 -21.10 30.00
CA SER A 216 4.96 -22.49 29.54
C SER A 216 4.38 -22.57 28.15
N ALA A 217 3.32 -21.77 27.85
CA ALA A 217 2.74 -21.66 26.51
C ALA A 217 3.74 -21.09 25.48
N LEU A 218 4.59 -20.12 25.88
CA LEU A 218 5.65 -19.60 25.03
C LEU A 218 6.66 -20.70 24.66
N ILE A 219 7.11 -21.49 25.65
CA ILE A 219 8.05 -22.62 25.42
C ILE A 219 7.40 -23.67 24.52
N ASP A 220 6.13 -23.98 24.70
CA ASP A 220 5.38 -24.92 23.86
C ASP A 220 5.33 -24.44 22.39
N VAL A 221 5.02 -23.18 22.14
CA VAL A 221 5.07 -22.58 20.80
C VAL A 221 6.46 -22.68 20.19
N LEU A 222 7.53 -22.35 20.96
CA LEU A 222 8.90 -22.39 20.48
C LEU A 222 9.39 -23.82 20.21
N SER A 223 8.98 -24.79 21.02
CA SER A 223 9.33 -26.20 20.86
C SER A 223 8.76 -26.81 19.58
N SER A 224 7.74 -26.20 18.98
CA SER A 224 7.12 -26.72 17.76
C SER A 224 7.99 -26.57 16.51
N PHE A 225 9.00 -25.69 16.53
CA PHE A 225 9.87 -25.43 15.37
C PHE A 225 11.38 -25.34 15.72
N ASP A 226 11.76 -25.23 16.98
CA ASP A 226 13.15 -25.19 17.43
C ASP A 226 13.54 -26.49 18.13
N GLU A 227 14.43 -27.27 17.49
CA GLU A 227 14.86 -28.58 17.99
C GLU A 227 15.59 -28.47 19.33
N ASN A 228 16.40 -27.44 19.58
CA ASN A 228 17.13 -27.27 20.84
C ASN A 228 16.16 -27.00 22.01
N ILE A 229 15.13 -26.16 21.77
CA ILE A 229 14.09 -25.95 22.79
C ILE A 229 13.31 -27.23 23.05
N LEU A 230 12.95 -27.97 21.99
CA LEU A 230 12.22 -29.24 22.12
C LEU A 230 13.04 -30.28 22.91
N GLU A 231 14.33 -30.47 22.59
CA GLU A 231 15.20 -31.40 23.27
C GLU A 231 15.32 -31.08 24.76
N LYS A 232 15.59 -29.82 25.12
CA LYS A 232 15.67 -29.37 26.51
C LYS A 232 14.35 -29.53 27.26
N PHE A 233 13.24 -29.21 26.60
CA PHE A 233 11.90 -29.33 27.16
C PHE A 233 11.57 -30.81 27.49
N VAL A 234 11.84 -31.71 26.55
CA VAL A 234 11.60 -33.17 26.77
C VAL A 234 12.56 -33.77 27.80
N ALA A 235 13.79 -33.29 27.85
CA ALA A 235 14.80 -33.75 28.83
C ALA A 235 14.62 -33.14 30.23
N GLU A 236 13.65 -32.24 30.43
CA GLU A 236 13.45 -31.43 31.63
C GLU A 236 14.72 -30.63 32.02
N GLU A 237 15.51 -30.23 31.02
CA GLU A 237 16.67 -29.38 31.21
C GLU A 237 16.29 -27.89 31.29
N GLU A 238 17.16 -27.09 31.91
CA GLU A 238 16.94 -25.65 32.00
C GLU A 238 17.01 -24.98 30.63
N ILE A 239 15.92 -24.29 30.24
CA ILE A 239 15.87 -23.45 29.04
C ILE A 239 16.29 -22.03 29.44
N THR A 240 17.46 -21.62 28.96
CA THR A 240 18.05 -20.34 29.34
C THR A 240 17.38 -19.16 28.58
N VAL A 241 17.60 -17.95 29.06
CA VAL A 241 17.13 -16.71 28.38
C VAL A 241 17.71 -16.61 26.95
N ASP A 242 18.97 -17.02 26.77
CA ASP A 242 19.63 -16.97 25.46
C ASP A 242 19.06 -18.01 24.48
N ASP A 243 18.67 -19.18 24.95
CA ASP A 243 17.97 -20.19 24.15
C ASP A 243 16.64 -19.61 23.62
N LEU A 244 15.86 -19.01 24.53
CA LEU A 244 14.57 -18.41 24.15
C LEU A 244 14.72 -17.23 23.19
N ARG A 245 15.70 -16.35 23.41
CA ARG A 245 15.96 -15.24 22.50
C ARG A 245 16.36 -15.74 21.12
N SER A 246 17.20 -16.77 21.06
CA SER A 246 17.63 -17.37 19.79
C SER A 246 16.46 -17.99 19.03
N ALA A 247 15.62 -18.78 19.72
CA ALA A 247 14.45 -19.40 19.14
C ALA A 247 13.40 -18.37 18.70
N LEU A 248 13.10 -17.36 19.54
CA LEU A 248 12.21 -16.25 19.20
C LEU A 248 12.69 -15.51 17.94
N ARG A 249 13.99 -15.19 17.86
CA ARG A 249 14.56 -14.55 16.68
C ARG A 249 14.42 -15.43 15.44
N ALA A 250 14.82 -16.68 15.53
CA ALA A 250 14.75 -17.62 14.41
C ALA A 250 13.32 -17.79 13.89
N GLY A 251 12.36 -18.02 14.79
CA GLY A 251 10.96 -18.18 14.42
C GLY A 251 10.31 -16.90 13.88
N THR A 252 10.71 -15.73 14.39
CA THR A 252 10.22 -14.43 13.89
C THR A 252 10.75 -14.17 12.47
N ILE A 253 12.03 -14.42 12.22
CA ILE A 253 12.66 -14.24 10.89
C ILE A 253 12.06 -15.22 9.88
N ALA A 254 11.79 -16.45 10.30
CA ALA A 254 11.14 -17.45 9.45
C ALA A 254 9.66 -17.15 9.17
N GLY A 255 9.04 -16.23 9.92
CA GLY A 255 7.61 -15.92 9.82
C GLY A 255 6.70 -16.98 10.45
N GLU A 256 7.26 -17.93 11.23
CA GLU A 256 6.53 -18.99 11.91
C GLU A 256 5.79 -18.51 13.14
N ILE A 257 6.32 -17.49 13.80
CA ILE A 257 5.73 -16.85 14.97
C ILE A 257 5.75 -15.34 14.90
N VAL A 258 4.87 -14.73 15.70
CA VAL A 258 4.79 -13.28 15.86
C VAL A 258 4.90 -12.93 17.35
N PRO A 259 6.00 -12.30 17.78
CA PRO A 259 6.14 -11.83 19.17
C PRO A 259 5.09 -10.76 19.49
N VAL A 260 4.48 -10.87 20.67
CA VAL A 260 3.47 -9.91 21.15
C VAL A 260 3.95 -9.20 22.40
N LEU A 261 3.96 -7.87 22.31
CA LEU A 261 4.35 -6.94 23.38
C LEU A 261 3.15 -6.05 23.76
N ASN A 262 3.28 -5.34 24.86
CA ASN A 262 2.26 -4.37 25.27
C ASN A 262 2.87 -3.08 25.85
N GLY A 263 2.05 -2.02 25.86
CA GLY A 263 2.48 -0.75 26.43
C GLY A 263 1.45 0.37 26.27
N THR A 264 1.88 1.56 26.60
CA THR A 264 1.15 2.81 26.31
C THR A 264 2.14 3.87 25.90
N ALA A 265 2.25 4.09 24.58
CA ALA A 265 3.16 5.07 24.02
C ALA A 265 2.87 6.50 24.54
N PHE A 266 1.59 6.86 24.69
CA PHE A 266 1.18 8.17 25.20
C PHE A 266 1.66 8.41 26.63
N LYS A 267 1.65 7.38 27.48
CA LYS A 267 2.16 7.44 28.87
C LYS A 267 3.63 7.05 28.97
N ASN A 268 4.32 6.88 27.85
CA ASN A 268 5.75 6.59 27.80
C ASN A 268 6.17 5.25 28.45
N LYS A 269 5.30 4.24 28.49
CA LYS A 269 5.57 2.94 29.11
C LYS A 269 5.63 1.84 28.04
N GLY A 270 6.64 0.99 28.08
CA GLY A 270 6.81 -0.17 27.19
C GLY A 270 7.54 0.10 25.87
N VAL A 271 7.91 1.36 25.53
CA VAL A 271 8.55 1.70 24.25
C VAL A 271 10.02 1.27 24.20
N GLN A 272 10.77 1.39 25.30
CA GLN A 272 12.15 0.94 25.35
C GLN A 272 12.25 -0.59 25.23
N PRO A 273 11.45 -1.41 25.96
CA PRO A 273 11.38 -2.85 25.71
C PRO A 273 10.97 -3.22 24.27
N LEU A 274 10.12 -2.41 23.61
CA LEU A 274 9.82 -2.57 22.19
C LEU A 274 11.07 -2.38 21.32
N LEU A 275 11.88 -1.35 21.59
CA LEU A 275 13.15 -1.12 20.90
C LEU A 275 14.15 -2.25 21.13
N ASP A 276 14.22 -2.80 22.35
CA ASP A 276 15.03 -3.96 22.65
C ASP A 276 14.57 -5.18 21.84
N ALA A 277 13.27 -5.43 21.77
CA ALA A 277 12.69 -6.51 20.98
C ALA A 277 12.95 -6.35 19.47
N VAL A 278 12.91 -5.11 18.93
CA VAL A 278 13.29 -4.81 17.53
C VAL A 278 14.73 -5.25 17.25
N VAL A 279 15.65 -4.93 18.14
CA VAL A 279 17.07 -5.32 18.01
C VAL A 279 17.24 -6.83 18.15
N ASP A 280 16.56 -7.45 19.11
CA ASP A 280 16.77 -8.84 19.46
C ASP A 280 16.05 -9.81 18.49
N TYR A 281 14.86 -9.47 17.98
CA TYR A 281 14.01 -10.41 17.23
C TYR A 281 13.83 -10.08 15.75
N LEU A 282 13.86 -8.82 15.32
CA LEU A 282 13.72 -8.51 13.91
C LEU A 282 15.02 -8.71 13.12
N PRO A 283 14.93 -9.08 11.82
CA PRO A 283 16.10 -9.38 11.02
C PRO A 283 16.96 -8.15 10.71
N SER A 284 18.23 -8.41 10.47
CA SER A 284 19.12 -7.53 9.73
C SER A 284 19.11 -7.91 8.25
N PRO A 285 19.61 -7.05 7.33
CA PRO A 285 19.66 -7.39 5.90
C PRO A 285 20.38 -8.71 5.56
N VAL A 286 21.32 -9.17 6.40
CA VAL A 286 22.05 -10.44 6.18
C VAL A 286 21.30 -11.68 6.66
N ASP A 287 20.26 -11.51 7.46
CA ASP A 287 19.41 -12.63 7.92
C ASP A 287 18.37 -13.03 6.86
N LEU A 288 18.16 -12.17 5.87
CA LEU A 288 17.19 -12.40 4.79
C LEU A 288 17.85 -13.09 3.58
N PRO A 289 17.06 -13.83 2.78
CA PRO A 289 17.59 -14.45 1.57
C PRO A 289 18.12 -13.41 0.57
N PRO A 290 19.05 -13.81 -0.34
CA PRO A 290 19.53 -12.95 -1.41
C PRO A 290 18.36 -12.35 -2.21
N THR A 291 18.51 -11.07 -2.58
CA THR A 291 17.48 -10.39 -3.36
C THR A 291 17.48 -10.92 -4.80
N LYS A 292 16.32 -11.37 -5.25
CA LYS A 292 16.09 -11.87 -6.60
C LYS A 292 15.66 -10.75 -7.54
N GLY A 293 16.02 -10.90 -8.81
CA GLY A 293 15.62 -10.02 -9.89
C GLY A 293 15.82 -10.70 -11.24
N MET A 294 15.44 -10.01 -12.29
CA MET A 294 15.58 -10.51 -13.66
C MET A 294 16.69 -9.76 -14.38
N SER A 295 17.28 -10.40 -15.39
CA SER A 295 18.12 -9.71 -16.36
C SER A 295 17.31 -8.62 -17.08
N VAL A 296 17.97 -7.60 -17.64
CA VAL A 296 17.28 -6.53 -18.39
C VAL A 296 16.47 -7.07 -19.57
N LYS A 297 16.84 -8.23 -20.09
CA LYS A 297 16.10 -8.93 -21.16
C LYS A 297 14.93 -9.77 -20.66
N GLY A 298 14.84 -10.00 -19.34
CA GLY A 298 13.80 -10.82 -18.73
C GLY A 298 13.95 -12.32 -18.95
N ASP A 299 15.12 -12.79 -19.40
CA ASP A 299 15.39 -14.19 -19.80
C ASP A 299 16.13 -15.00 -18.72
N GLU A 300 16.70 -14.35 -17.72
CA GLU A 300 17.51 -14.97 -16.66
C GLU A 300 17.18 -14.40 -15.28
N GLU A 301 16.98 -15.27 -14.30
CA GLU A 301 16.86 -14.88 -12.88
C GLU A 301 18.25 -14.62 -12.32
N LEU A 302 18.43 -13.47 -11.68
CA LEU A 302 19.68 -13.03 -11.06
C LEU A 302 19.47 -12.85 -9.56
N GLU A 303 20.53 -13.09 -8.79
CA GLU A 303 20.52 -12.88 -7.34
C GLU A 303 21.57 -11.87 -6.92
N ARG A 304 21.29 -11.12 -5.85
CA ARG A 304 22.23 -10.21 -5.18
C ARG A 304 22.29 -10.56 -3.70
N LYS A 305 23.50 -10.88 -3.24
CA LYS A 305 23.74 -11.10 -1.80
C LYS A 305 23.83 -9.75 -1.08
N PRO A 306 23.37 -9.66 0.15
CA PRO A 306 23.50 -8.45 0.96
C PRO A 306 24.96 -8.26 1.40
N SER A 307 25.78 -7.67 0.54
CA SER A 307 27.20 -7.43 0.79
C SER A 307 27.68 -6.17 0.07
N ASP A 308 28.53 -5.39 0.75
CA ASP A 308 29.12 -4.16 0.19
C ASP A 308 30.10 -4.45 -0.97
N SER A 309 30.59 -5.69 -1.07
CA SER A 309 31.49 -6.12 -2.15
C SER A 309 30.77 -6.58 -3.43
N GLU A 310 29.48 -6.77 -3.38
CA GLU A 310 28.64 -7.10 -4.55
C GLU A 310 28.46 -5.86 -5.46
N PRO A 311 28.08 -6.06 -6.72
CA PRO A 311 27.69 -4.95 -7.58
C PRO A 311 26.51 -4.18 -6.98
N PHE A 312 26.55 -2.85 -7.09
CA PHE A 312 25.49 -2.00 -6.56
C PHE A 312 24.14 -2.32 -7.19
N SER A 313 23.12 -2.50 -6.35
CA SER A 313 21.71 -2.55 -6.73
C SER A 313 20.85 -1.89 -5.68
N ALA A 314 19.88 -1.09 -6.11
CA ALA A 314 18.95 -0.38 -5.25
C ALA A 314 17.58 -0.25 -5.92
N LEU A 315 16.54 -0.13 -5.10
CA LEU A 315 15.17 0.14 -5.53
C LEU A 315 14.77 1.56 -5.13
N ALA A 316 14.35 2.35 -6.10
CA ALA A 316 13.74 3.65 -5.87
C ALA A 316 12.27 3.44 -5.46
N PHE A 317 11.95 3.64 -4.19
CA PHE A 317 10.62 3.31 -3.67
C PHE A 317 9.73 4.53 -3.44
N LYS A 318 10.30 5.74 -3.37
CA LYS A 318 9.54 6.97 -3.17
C LYS A 318 10.22 8.14 -3.86
N ILE A 319 9.41 9.01 -4.45
CA ILE A 319 9.84 10.30 -4.99
C ILE A 319 9.13 11.40 -4.22
N MET A 320 9.83 12.48 -3.97
CA MET A 320 9.30 13.70 -3.37
C MET A 320 9.89 14.92 -4.07
N THR A 321 9.08 15.91 -4.29
CA THR A 321 9.51 17.21 -4.83
C THR A 321 9.73 18.18 -3.69
N ASP A 322 10.96 18.62 -3.52
CA ASP A 322 11.32 19.63 -2.50
C ASP A 322 11.47 21.00 -3.18
N PRO A 323 10.88 22.07 -2.61
CA PRO A 323 10.94 23.41 -3.22
C PRO A 323 12.34 23.98 -3.39
N HIS A 324 13.33 23.51 -2.59
CA HIS A 324 14.68 24.05 -2.55
C HIS A 324 15.70 23.22 -3.34
N VAL A 325 15.54 21.89 -3.30
CA VAL A 325 16.53 20.98 -3.92
C VAL A 325 15.99 20.22 -5.13
N GLY A 326 14.69 20.37 -5.42
CA GLY A 326 14.02 19.71 -6.52
C GLY A 326 13.69 18.25 -6.21
N LYS A 327 13.86 17.37 -7.18
CA LYS A 327 13.47 15.96 -7.09
C LYS A 327 14.39 15.19 -6.13
N LEU A 328 13.80 14.63 -5.09
CA LEU A 328 14.40 13.69 -4.14
C LEU A 328 13.92 12.28 -4.47
N VAL A 329 14.84 11.36 -4.69
CA VAL A 329 14.55 9.95 -4.94
C VAL A 329 15.00 9.14 -3.74
N TYR A 330 14.05 8.59 -2.99
CA TYR A 330 14.34 7.67 -1.89
C TYR A 330 14.59 6.29 -2.45
N PHE A 331 15.69 5.68 -2.03
CA PHE A 331 16.06 4.35 -2.48
C PHE A 331 16.64 3.52 -1.34
N ARG A 332 16.41 2.20 -1.44
CA ARG A 332 17.05 1.21 -0.59
C ARG A 332 18.14 0.48 -1.35
N VAL A 333 19.31 0.35 -0.75
CA VAL A 333 20.44 -0.42 -1.28
C VAL A 333 20.31 -1.88 -0.85
N TYR A 334 20.25 -2.78 -1.83
CA TYR A 334 20.20 -4.24 -1.60
C TYR A 334 21.56 -4.89 -1.68
N SER A 335 22.48 -4.35 -2.47
CA SER A 335 23.85 -4.83 -2.60
C SER A 335 24.80 -3.73 -3.00
N GLY A 336 26.07 -3.89 -2.65
CA GLY A 336 27.14 -2.99 -3.06
C GLY A 336 27.15 -1.65 -2.32
N MET A 337 27.90 -0.72 -2.87
CA MET A 337 28.03 0.64 -2.36
C MET A 337 27.93 1.66 -3.49
N LEU A 338 27.51 2.88 -3.17
CA LEU A 338 27.46 3.99 -4.11
C LEU A 338 27.99 5.26 -3.44
N GLU A 339 29.01 5.86 -4.06
CA GLU A 339 29.58 7.12 -3.62
C GLU A 339 28.87 8.32 -4.27
N LYS A 340 28.91 9.44 -3.60
CA LYS A 340 28.49 10.74 -4.10
C LYS A 340 29.17 11.06 -5.43
N GLY A 341 28.42 11.51 -6.41
CA GLY A 341 28.90 11.75 -7.77
C GLY A 341 29.03 10.49 -8.63
N GLY A 342 28.68 9.31 -8.10
CA GLY A 342 28.70 8.05 -8.82
C GLY A 342 27.66 7.99 -9.95
N THR A 343 27.87 7.05 -10.87
CA THR A 343 26.96 6.79 -11.99
C THR A 343 26.28 5.45 -11.81
N VAL A 344 24.99 5.40 -12.00
CA VAL A 344 24.15 4.21 -11.98
C VAL A 344 23.39 4.07 -13.29
N VAL A 345 22.89 2.88 -13.57
CA VAL A 345 21.96 2.61 -14.66
C VAL A 345 20.58 2.42 -14.05
N ASN A 346 19.62 3.21 -14.47
CA ASN A 346 18.22 2.91 -14.26
C ASN A 346 17.85 1.81 -15.25
N THR A 347 17.67 0.59 -14.74
CA THR A 347 17.51 -0.60 -15.57
C THR A 347 16.10 -0.73 -16.14
N THR A 348 15.11 -0.13 -15.49
CA THR A 348 13.72 -0.09 -15.97
C THR A 348 13.59 0.72 -17.27
N HIS A 349 14.32 1.83 -17.37
CA HIS A 349 14.29 2.73 -18.52
C HIS A 349 15.57 2.70 -19.38
N SER A 350 16.55 1.84 -19.03
CA SER A 350 17.85 1.71 -19.72
C SER A 350 18.64 3.01 -19.83
N ASN A 351 18.52 3.90 -18.84
CA ASN A 351 19.16 5.21 -18.80
C ASN A 351 20.30 5.26 -17.79
N LYS A 352 21.41 5.92 -18.17
CA LYS A 352 22.48 6.24 -17.21
C LYS A 352 22.12 7.51 -16.45
N GLU A 353 22.21 7.42 -15.13
CA GLU A 353 21.94 8.55 -14.23
C GLU A 353 23.14 8.80 -13.33
N ARG A 354 23.36 10.05 -12.95
CA ARG A 354 24.43 10.44 -12.04
C ARG A 354 23.82 11.00 -10.77
N ILE A 355 24.17 10.40 -9.64
CA ILE A 355 23.80 10.92 -8.33
C ILE A 355 24.67 12.13 -7.99
N GLY A 356 24.04 13.27 -7.74
CA GLY A 356 24.77 14.50 -7.38
C GLY A 356 25.13 14.52 -5.90
N ARG A 357 24.13 14.35 -5.04
CA ARG A 357 24.26 14.30 -3.57
C ARG A 357 23.47 13.11 -3.03
N ILE A 358 23.96 12.57 -1.92
CA ILE A 358 23.29 11.52 -1.17
C ILE A 358 22.94 12.10 0.20
N LEU A 359 21.72 11.88 0.65
CA LEU A 359 21.18 12.44 1.87
C LEU A 359 20.69 11.32 2.78
N GLN A 360 21.05 11.38 4.04
CA GLN A 360 20.36 10.66 5.10
C GLN A 360 19.19 11.52 5.57
N MET A 361 18.01 10.92 5.63
CA MET A 361 16.77 11.63 5.97
C MET A 361 16.39 11.41 7.42
N HIS A 362 15.90 12.46 8.04
CA HIS A 362 15.33 12.46 9.38
C HIS A 362 14.00 13.23 9.30
N ALA A 363 12.94 12.54 8.86
CA ALA A 363 11.68 13.16 8.46
C ALA A 363 11.92 14.30 7.44
N ASN A 364 11.74 15.57 7.82
CA ASN A 364 11.99 16.73 6.93
C ASN A 364 13.41 17.29 7.02
N SER A 365 14.23 16.83 7.96
CA SER A 365 15.64 17.21 8.07
C SER A 365 16.51 16.29 7.24
N ARG A 366 17.62 16.81 6.74
CA ARG A 366 18.52 16.10 5.85
C ARG A 366 19.99 16.34 6.20
N GLU A 367 20.77 15.29 6.10
CA GLU A 367 22.22 15.32 6.32
C GLU A 367 22.93 14.77 5.07
N ASP A 368 23.93 15.51 4.56
CA ASP A 368 24.73 15.03 3.43
C ASP A 368 25.64 13.90 3.88
N ILE A 369 25.64 12.79 3.13
CA ILE A 369 26.55 11.67 3.31
C ILE A 369 27.35 11.41 2.05
N ASP A 370 28.58 10.89 2.20
CA ASP A 370 29.49 10.70 1.06
C ASP A 370 29.28 9.37 0.33
N ALA A 371 28.76 8.37 1.02
CA ALA A 371 28.45 7.05 0.44
C ALA A 371 27.27 6.38 1.14
N VAL A 372 26.64 5.45 0.43
CA VAL A 372 25.66 4.50 0.95
C VAL A 372 26.11 3.08 0.71
N PHE A 373 25.70 2.19 1.59
CA PHE A 373 26.11 0.80 1.64
C PHE A 373 24.89 -0.12 1.59
N THR A 374 25.14 -1.41 1.41
CA THR A 374 24.10 -2.45 1.50
C THR A 374 23.25 -2.28 2.75
N GLY A 375 21.93 -2.35 2.62
CA GLY A 375 20.98 -2.22 3.72
C GLY A 375 20.61 -0.77 4.08
N ASP A 376 21.28 0.24 3.53
CA ASP A 376 20.97 1.64 3.81
C ASP A 376 19.70 2.08 3.06
N ILE A 377 18.99 3.00 3.70
CA ILE A 377 17.89 3.75 3.11
C ILE A 377 18.32 5.21 3.06
N ALA A 378 18.35 5.79 1.86
CA ALA A 378 18.81 7.14 1.64
C ALA A 378 17.98 7.87 0.58
N ALA A 379 18.16 9.18 0.45
CA ALA A 379 17.61 9.97 -0.64
C ALA A 379 18.74 10.52 -1.53
N GLY A 380 18.49 10.51 -2.83
CA GLY A 380 19.45 11.02 -3.83
C GLY A 380 18.92 12.23 -4.57
N ILE A 381 19.80 13.19 -4.85
CA ILE A 381 19.54 14.34 -5.70
C ILE A 381 20.34 14.21 -7.00
N GLY A 382 19.74 14.59 -8.11
CA GLY A 382 20.38 14.58 -9.43
C GLY A 382 19.80 13.58 -10.42
N PHE A 383 18.92 12.70 -9.95
CA PHE A 383 18.14 11.81 -10.81
C PHE A 383 17.13 12.60 -11.65
N LYS A 384 17.13 12.37 -12.96
CA LYS A 384 16.25 13.09 -13.90
C LYS A 384 15.03 12.26 -14.29
N ASN A 385 15.26 11.00 -14.60
CA ASN A 385 14.26 10.13 -15.20
C ASN A 385 13.79 8.99 -14.27
N THR A 386 14.41 8.84 -13.11
CA THR A 386 14.06 7.80 -12.14
C THR A 386 12.67 8.05 -11.57
N ARG A 387 11.84 7.01 -11.55
CA ARG A 387 10.48 6.99 -11.01
C ARG A 387 10.38 6.02 -9.84
N THR A 388 9.27 6.10 -9.12
CA THR A 388 8.94 5.12 -8.08
C THR A 388 8.80 3.72 -8.69
N GLY A 389 9.50 2.73 -8.11
CA GLY A 389 9.54 1.35 -8.60
C GLY A 389 10.76 1.06 -9.50
N ASP A 390 11.53 2.08 -9.91
CA ASP A 390 12.69 1.87 -10.76
C ASP A 390 13.86 1.21 -10.01
N THR A 391 14.56 0.34 -10.71
CA THR A 391 15.80 -0.27 -10.21
C THR A 391 17.01 0.51 -10.67
N LEU A 392 17.91 0.79 -9.73
CA LEU A 392 19.20 1.42 -9.95
C LEU A 392 20.31 0.39 -9.77
N ALA A 393 21.15 0.18 -10.78
CA ALA A 393 22.20 -0.83 -10.74
C ALA A 393 23.56 -0.28 -11.19
N ALA A 394 24.63 -0.99 -10.82
CA ALA A 394 25.97 -0.68 -11.31
C ALA A 394 26.07 -0.90 -12.82
N PRO A 395 26.76 0.00 -13.58
CA PRO A 395 26.99 -0.21 -15.00
C PRO A 395 27.78 -1.52 -15.25
N GLY A 396 27.24 -2.36 -16.14
CA GLY A 396 27.84 -3.67 -16.50
C GLY A 396 27.43 -4.83 -15.58
N ALA A 397 26.58 -4.58 -14.59
CA ALA A 397 26.01 -5.59 -13.72
C ALA A 397 24.51 -5.29 -13.46
N GLU A 398 23.81 -4.99 -14.55
CA GLU A 398 22.41 -4.59 -14.52
C GLU A 398 21.52 -5.76 -14.04
N ILE A 399 20.58 -5.44 -13.16
CA ILE A 399 19.49 -6.31 -12.68
C ILE A 399 18.21 -5.49 -12.63
N VAL A 400 17.09 -6.09 -12.90
CA VAL A 400 15.76 -5.51 -12.67
C VAL A 400 15.17 -6.21 -11.45
N LEU A 401 15.06 -5.49 -10.36
CA LEU A 401 14.35 -5.96 -9.18
C LEU A 401 12.85 -5.99 -9.51
N GLU A 402 12.08 -6.72 -8.71
CA GLU A 402 10.65 -6.89 -8.93
C GLU A 402 9.92 -5.54 -9.10
N ASN A 403 9.10 -5.44 -10.15
CA ASN A 403 8.28 -4.25 -10.40
C ASN A 403 7.13 -4.16 -9.40
N LEU A 404 6.88 -2.94 -8.92
CA LEU A 404 5.68 -2.63 -8.15
C LEU A 404 4.48 -2.52 -9.10
N GLU A 405 3.46 -3.32 -8.87
CA GLU A 405 2.17 -3.19 -9.55
C GLU A 405 1.32 -2.17 -8.80
N PHE A 406 0.86 -1.14 -9.51
CA PHE A 406 0.02 -0.11 -8.93
C PHE A 406 -1.43 -0.30 -9.34
N PRO A 407 -2.39 -0.22 -8.39
CA PRO A 407 -3.79 -0.32 -8.71
C PRO A 407 -4.25 0.87 -9.56
N GLU A 408 -5.24 0.61 -10.42
CA GLU A 408 -5.86 1.66 -11.22
C GLU A 408 -6.70 2.59 -10.33
N PRO A 409 -6.63 3.93 -10.55
CA PRO A 409 -7.43 4.88 -9.80
C PRO A 409 -8.93 4.69 -10.06
N VAL A 410 -9.74 4.89 -9.03
CA VAL A 410 -11.20 4.64 -9.07
C VAL A 410 -12.05 5.90 -9.06
N ILE A 411 -11.52 7.05 -8.64
CA ILE A 411 -12.22 8.34 -8.59
C ILE A 411 -11.59 9.31 -9.58
N HIS A 412 -12.43 10.08 -10.27
CA HIS A 412 -12.04 11.10 -11.22
C HIS A 412 -12.68 12.44 -10.86
N VAL A 413 -11.89 13.52 -10.94
CA VAL A 413 -12.30 14.88 -10.64
C VAL A 413 -11.81 15.80 -11.76
N ALA A 414 -12.65 16.69 -12.25
CA ALA A 414 -12.24 17.74 -13.16
C ALA A 414 -11.62 18.91 -12.38
N VAL A 415 -10.47 19.38 -12.84
CA VAL A 415 -9.77 20.54 -12.25
C VAL A 415 -9.59 21.60 -13.30
N GLU A 416 -10.07 22.82 -13.00
CA GLU A 416 -10.00 23.95 -13.90
C GLU A 416 -9.22 25.09 -13.22
N PRO A 417 -8.17 25.64 -13.89
CA PRO A 417 -7.43 26.77 -13.36
C PRO A 417 -8.31 28.03 -13.39
N LYS A 418 -8.27 28.86 -12.35
CA LYS A 418 -9.05 30.10 -12.33
C LYS A 418 -8.52 31.17 -13.28
N THR A 419 -7.21 31.16 -13.59
CA THR A 419 -6.58 32.12 -14.51
C THR A 419 -5.66 31.41 -15.49
N LYS A 420 -5.32 32.13 -16.62
CA LYS A 420 -4.34 31.62 -17.60
C LYS A 420 -2.94 31.38 -16.97
N VAL A 421 -2.57 32.20 -15.99
CA VAL A 421 -1.28 32.03 -15.29
C VAL A 421 -1.28 30.76 -14.44
N ASP A 422 -2.43 30.43 -13.86
CA ASP A 422 -2.59 29.20 -13.08
C ASP A 422 -2.57 27.96 -13.96
N GLN A 423 -2.94 28.06 -15.25
CA GLN A 423 -2.91 26.93 -16.18
C GLN A 423 -1.51 26.38 -16.38
N ASP A 424 -0.50 27.23 -16.60
CA ASP A 424 0.90 26.81 -16.77
C ASP A 424 1.48 26.23 -15.47
N LYS A 425 1.12 26.83 -14.33
CA LYS A 425 1.53 26.33 -13.02
C LYS A 425 0.85 25.00 -12.70
N MET A 426 -0.42 24.87 -13.02
CA MET A 426 -1.21 23.65 -12.81
C MET A 426 -0.61 22.47 -13.55
N GLY A 427 -0.24 22.64 -14.83
CA GLY A 427 0.41 21.59 -15.60
C GLY A 427 1.71 21.10 -14.96
N LYS A 428 2.54 22.02 -14.45
CA LYS A 428 3.79 21.67 -13.73
C LYS A 428 3.52 20.99 -12.39
N ALA A 429 2.56 21.50 -11.62
CA ALA A 429 2.19 20.93 -10.34
C ALA A 429 1.66 19.50 -10.50
N LEU A 430 0.72 19.30 -11.43
CA LEU A 430 0.14 17.99 -11.73
C LEU A 430 1.18 17.00 -12.22
N PHE A 431 2.11 17.45 -13.07
CA PHE A 431 3.23 16.61 -13.53
C PHE A 431 4.11 16.17 -12.34
N SER A 432 4.53 17.11 -11.48
CA SER A 432 5.36 16.79 -10.31
C SER A 432 4.64 15.80 -9.37
N LEU A 433 3.36 16.04 -9.09
CA LEU A 433 2.56 15.18 -8.23
C LEU A 433 2.36 13.77 -8.83
N SER A 434 2.21 13.67 -10.16
CA SER A 434 2.12 12.37 -10.84
C SER A 434 3.45 11.60 -10.89
N GLU A 435 4.59 12.29 -10.81
CA GLU A 435 5.88 11.61 -10.64
C GLU A 435 6.08 11.08 -9.22
N GLU A 436 5.52 11.74 -8.21
CA GLU A 436 5.58 11.32 -6.81
C GLU A 436 4.69 10.11 -6.55
N ASP A 437 3.47 10.14 -7.10
CA ASP A 437 2.44 9.13 -6.86
C ASP A 437 2.00 8.47 -8.17
N PRO A 438 2.40 7.22 -8.43
CA PRO A 438 2.02 6.50 -9.64
C PRO A 438 0.52 6.12 -9.70
N THR A 439 -0.23 6.21 -8.59
CA THR A 439 -1.69 6.02 -8.58
C THR A 439 -2.47 7.30 -8.87
N PHE A 440 -1.77 8.43 -8.87
CA PHE A 440 -2.33 9.70 -9.31
C PHE A 440 -2.11 9.87 -10.80
N ARG A 441 -3.19 9.93 -11.57
CA ARG A 441 -3.14 10.10 -13.02
C ARG A 441 -3.77 11.41 -13.45
N VAL A 442 -3.19 11.99 -14.48
CA VAL A 442 -3.66 13.22 -15.10
C VAL A 442 -3.92 12.95 -16.58
N ARG A 443 -5.11 13.30 -17.05
CA ARG A 443 -5.44 13.26 -18.47
C ARG A 443 -6.16 14.54 -18.87
N THR A 444 -5.98 14.94 -20.10
CA THR A 444 -6.83 15.97 -20.72
C THR A 444 -7.90 15.25 -21.52
N ASP A 445 -9.15 15.57 -21.25
CA ASP A 445 -10.28 15.09 -22.04
C ASP A 445 -10.26 15.78 -23.39
N GLU A 446 -10.20 15.01 -24.48
CA GLU A 446 -10.04 15.53 -25.83
C GLU A 446 -11.32 16.23 -26.32
N ASP A 447 -12.48 15.82 -25.85
CA ASP A 447 -13.78 16.37 -26.28
C ASP A 447 -14.12 17.66 -25.54
N THR A 448 -13.85 17.70 -24.24
CA THR A 448 -14.18 18.84 -23.37
C THR A 448 -13.02 19.80 -23.13
N GLY A 449 -11.79 19.37 -23.39
CA GLY A 449 -10.58 20.11 -23.07
C GLY A 449 -10.30 20.21 -21.54
N GLN A 450 -11.09 19.55 -20.72
CA GLN A 450 -10.94 19.57 -19.25
C GLN A 450 -9.74 18.74 -18.81
N THR A 451 -9.03 19.22 -17.81
CA THR A 451 -8.02 18.41 -17.10
C THR A 451 -8.73 17.57 -16.06
N VAL A 452 -8.64 16.25 -16.22
CA VAL A 452 -9.21 15.28 -15.30
C VAL A 452 -8.08 14.66 -14.50
N ILE A 453 -8.19 14.71 -13.18
CA ILE A 453 -7.31 14.02 -12.26
C ILE A 453 -7.99 12.79 -11.68
N SER A 454 -7.23 11.73 -11.48
CA SER A 454 -7.73 10.44 -11.02
C SER A 454 -6.91 9.95 -9.83
N GLY A 455 -7.57 9.38 -8.82
CA GLY A 455 -6.94 8.92 -7.59
C GLY A 455 -7.67 7.75 -6.95
N MET A 456 -7.11 7.25 -5.85
CA MET A 456 -7.57 6.05 -5.14
C MET A 456 -8.81 6.28 -4.27
N GLY A 457 -9.02 7.53 -3.81
CA GLY A 457 -10.14 7.88 -2.94
C GLY A 457 -10.38 9.39 -2.89
N GLU A 458 -11.47 9.78 -2.23
CA GLU A 458 -11.84 11.18 -2.07
C GLU A 458 -10.78 11.96 -1.29
N LEU A 459 -10.30 11.39 -0.17
CA LEU A 459 -9.26 12.00 0.63
C LEU A 459 -7.95 12.14 -0.15
N HIS A 460 -7.59 11.16 -0.97
CA HIS A 460 -6.39 11.21 -1.80
C HIS A 460 -6.44 12.42 -2.76
N LEU A 461 -7.55 12.59 -3.51
CA LEU A 461 -7.69 13.72 -4.43
C LEU A 461 -7.79 15.06 -3.70
N GLU A 462 -8.44 15.10 -2.54
CA GLU A 462 -8.50 16.31 -1.69
C GLU A 462 -7.10 16.75 -1.24
N VAL A 463 -6.27 15.80 -0.81
CA VAL A 463 -4.87 16.07 -0.44
C VAL A 463 -4.07 16.61 -1.63
N ILE A 464 -4.20 15.99 -2.81
CA ILE A 464 -3.51 16.44 -4.02
C ILE A 464 -3.91 17.86 -4.40
N VAL A 465 -5.20 18.19 -4.37
CA VAL A 465 -5.70 19.53 -4.69
C VAL A 465 -5.21 20.57 -3.68
N ASP A 466 -5.21 20.24 -2.41
CA ASP A 466 -4.72 21.14 -1.35
C ASP A 466 -3.19 21.34 -1.47
N ARG A 467 -2.43 20.32 -1.85
CA ARG A 467 -1.01 20.44 -2.16
C ARG A 467 -0.77 21.37 -3.36
N MET A 468 -1.59 21.27 -4.41
CA MET A 468 -1.50 22.19 -5.54
C MET A 468 -1.65 23.64 -5.09
N LEU A 469 -2.60 23.92 -4.20
CA LEU A 469 -2.83 25.26 -3.68
C LEU A 469 -1.68 25.74 -2.79
N ARG A 470 -1.27 24.94 -1.79
CA ARG A 470 -0.29 25.36 -0.77
C ARG A 470 1.15 25.32 -1.26
N GLU A 471 1.56 24.26 -1.92
CA GLU A 471 2.96 24.05 -2.32
C GLU A 471 3.28 24.72 -3.67
N PHE A 472 2.36 24.64 -4.65
CA PHE A 472 2.57 25.15 -5.99
C PHE A 472 1.90 26.50 -6.26
N HIS A 473 1.11 27.00 -5.31
CA HIS A 473 0.37 28.28 -5.45
C HIS A 473 -0.51 28.32 -6.72
N VAL A 474 -1.22 27.22 -6.96
CA VAL A 474 -2.18 27.07 -8.08
C VAL A 474 -3.59 27.23 -7.53
N ASP A 475 -4.30 28.26 -7.96
CA ASP A 475 -5.73 28.41 -7.66
C ASP A 475 -6.57 27.74 -8.74
N ALA A 476 -7.29 26.71 -8.36
CA ALA A 476 -8.10 25.88 -9.26
C ALA A 476 -9.49 25.64 -8.69
N THR A 477 -10.46 25.49 -9.59
CA THR A 477 -11.80 25.04 -9.25
C THR A 477 -11.88 23.53 -9.46
N VAL A 478 -12.39 22.83 -8.46
CA VAL A 478 -12.56 21.37 -8.51
C VAL A 478 -14.03 21.07 -8.82
N GLY A 479 -14.27 20.28 -9.86
CA GLY A 479 -15.58 19.76 -10.19
C GLY A 479 -16.02 18.62 -9.27
N LYS A 480 -17.29 18.21 -9.37
CA LYS A 480 -17.74 17.02 -8.63
C LYS A 480 -16.92 15.81 -9.05
N PRO A 481 -16.59 14.91 -8.11
CA PRO A 481 -15.92 13.66 -8.43
C PRO A 481 -16.68 12.89 -9.51
N GLN A 482 -15.97 12.39 -10.51
CA GLN A 482 -16.56 11.51 -11.50
C GLN A 482 -16.31 10.06 -11.13
N VAL A 483 -17.32 9.21 -11.33
CA VAL A 483 -17.22 7.78 -11.07
C VAL A 483 -16.67 7.09 -12.31
N ALA A 484 -15.68 6.22 -12.13
CA ALA A 484 -15.15 5.40 -13.21
C ALA A 484 -16.11 4.25 -13.53
N TYR A 485 -17.12 4.53 -14.32
CA TYR A 485 -18.01 3.49 -14.85
C TYR A 485 -17.26 2.61 -15.86
N ARG A 486 -17.76 1.40 -16.04
CA ARG A 486 -17.32 0.45 -17.05
C ARG A 486 -18.51 -0.06 -17.84
N GLU A 487 -18.25 -0.64 -19.01
CA GLU A 487 -19.28 -1.35 -19.77
C GLU A 487 -18.95 -2.84 -19.81
N THR A 488 -19.97 -3.68 -19.86
CA THR A 488 -19.81 -5.12 -20.10
C THR A 488 -21.00 -5.64 -20.89
N ILE A 489 -20.95 -6.90 -21.29
CA ILE A 489 -22.00 -7.56 -22.04
C ILE A 489 -22.73 -8.58 -21.19
N THR A 490 -24.03 -8.75 -21.44
CA THR A 490 -24.86 -9.74 -20.73
C THR A 490 -25.29 -10.92 -21.60
N GLN A 491 -25.10 -10.82 -22.92
CA GLN A 491 -25.48 -11.87 -23.86
C GLN A 491 -24.34 -12.21 -24.81
N THR A 492 -24.22 -13.50 -25.11
CA THR A 492 -23.30 -13.99 -26.13
C THR A 492 -23.85 -13.63 -27.52
N VAL A 493 -22.96 -13.13 -28.36
CA VAL A 493 -23.21 -12.94 -29.80
C VAL A 493 -22.33 -13.87 -30.58
N THR A 494 -22.91 -14.69 -31.42
CA THR A 494 -22.20 -15.69 -32.24
C THR A 494 -22.19 -15.31 -33.72
N LYS A 495 -21.09 -15.63 -34.39
CA LYS A 495 -20.90 -15.49 -35.85
C LYS A 495 -21.23 -14.10 -36.39
N HIS A 496 -20.82 -13.05 -35.66
CA HIS A 496 -20.94 -11.68 -36.15
C HIS A 496 -19.85 -11.41 -37.17
N THR A 497 -20.24 -11.11 -38.41
CA THR A 497 -19.34 -10.85 -39.54
C THR A 497 -19.36 -9.39 -39.91
N TYR A 498 -18.17 -8.81 -40.04
CA TYR A 498 -17.97 -7.48 -40.59
C TYR A 498 -16.99 -7.50 -41.75
N THR A 499 -17.36 -6.78 -42.86
CA THR A 499 -16.51 -6.67 -44.03
C THR A 499 -16.07 -5.24 -44.21
N HIS A 500 -14.76 -4.99 -44.05
CA HIS A 500 -14.15 -3.70 -44.39
C HIS A 500 -13.76 -3.72 -45.87
N LYS A 501 -14.40 -2.84 -46.65
CA LYS A 501 -14.09 -2.68 -48.07
C LYS A 501 -14.03 -1.21 -48.41
N LYS A 502 -12.86 -0.73 -48.84
CA LYS A 502 -12.65 0.65 -49.29
C LYS A 502 -11.86 0.66 -50.60
N GLN A 503 -12.38 1.29 -51.61
CA GLN A 503 -11.72 1.50 -52.91
C GLN A 503 -11.57 3.00 -53.13
N THR A 504 -10.34 3.49 -53.18
CA THR A 504 -9.99 4.87 -53.47
C THR A 504 -8.85 4.83 -54.47
N GLY A 505 -9.14 4.98 -55.78
CA GLY A 505 -8.21 5.27 -56.87
C GLY A 505 -6.75 4.74 -56.80
N GLY A 506 -6.52 3.54 -56.24
CA GLY A 506 -5.21 2.93 -56.04
C GLY A 506 -5.36 1.56 -55.39
N LYS A 507 -4.39 1.12 -54.54
CA LYS A 507 -4.47 -0.12 -53.76
C LYS A 507 -5.68 -0.04 -52.82
N GLY A 508 -6.63 -0.98 -52.96
CA GLY A 508 -7.84 -1.04 -52.11
C GLY A 508 -7.53 -1.52 -50.67
N GLN A 509 -8.57 -1.50 -49.82
CA GLN A 509 -8.52 -2.14 -48.53
C GLN A 509 -9.63 -3.17 -48.41
N PHE A 510 -9.30 -4.42 -48.07
CA PHE A 510 -10.27 -5.48 -47.86
C PHE A 510 -9.90 -6.33 -46.66
N ALA A 511 -10.84 -6.53 -45.76
CA ALA A 511 -10.74 -7.53 -44.66
C ALA A 511 -12.15 -7.94 -44.23
N GLU A 512 -12.41 -9.21 -44.08
CA GLU A 512 -13.65 -9.73 -43.48
C GLU A 512 -13.27 -10.55 -42.25
N VAL A 513 -13.90 -10.27 -41.14
CA VAL A 513 -13.72 -10.98 -39.87
C VAL A 513 -15.07 -11.41 -39.32
N THR A 514 -15.11 -12.61 -38.76
CA THR A 514 -16.26 -13.17 -38.06
C THR A 514 -15.84 -13.48 -36.64
N ILE A 515 -16.51 -12.86 -35.68
CA ILE A 515 -16.21 -13.00 -34.25
C ILE A 515 -17.43 -13.45 -33.47
N ASP A 516 -17.14 -14.16 -32.38
CA ASP A 516 -18.09 -14.39 -31.30
C ASP A 516 -17.67 -13.51 -30.10
N LEU A 517 -18.64 -12.96 -29.38
CA LEU A 517 -18.43 -12.27 -28.11
C LEU A 517 -19.15 -13.03 -27.00
N GLU A 518 -18.44 -13.29 -25.93
CA GLU A 518 -18.93 -14.03 -24.77
C GLU A 518 -18.62 -13.26 -23.48
N PRO A 519 -19.55 -13.15 -22.50
CA PRO A 519 -19.21 -12.61 -21.19
C PRO A 519 -18.33 -13.60 -20.43
N THR A 520 -17.29 -13.10 -19.75
CA THR A 520 -16.39 -13.93 -18.91
C THR A 520 -16.79 -13.93 -17.44
N GLY A 521 -17.70 -13.03 -17.04
CA GLY A 521 -18.09 -12.83 -15.66
C GLY A 521 -17.19 -11.81 -14.94
N PRO A 522 -17.61 -11.37 -13.73
CA PRO A 522 -16.94 -10.30 -12.99
C PRO A 522 -15.45 -10.58 -12.75
N GLY A 523 -14.58 -9.65 -13.13
CA GLY A 523 -13.13 -9.76 -12.96
C GLY A 523 -12.43 -10.68 -13.97
N GLY A 524 -13.15 -11.20 -14.98
CA GLY A 524 -12.59 -12.06 -16.01
C GLY A 524 -11.71 -11.35 -17.04
N GLY A 525 -11.76 -10.02 -17.06
CA GLY A 525 -10.96 -9.20 -17.96
C GLY A 525 -11.26 -9.42 -19.44
N TYR A 526 -10.27 -9.11 -20.30
CA TYR A 526 -10.35 -9.33 -21.73
C TYR A 526 -9.55 -10.57 -22.14
N GLU A 527 -10.16 -11.44 -22.93
CA GLU A 527 -9.52 -12.61 -23.50
C GLU A 527 -9.76 -12.65 -25.02
N PHE A 528 -8.71 -12.89 -25.80
CA PHE A 528 -8.79 -13.14 -27.22
C PHE A 528 -8.48 -14.61 -27.54
N VAL A 529 -9.34 -15.24 -28.33
CA VAL A 529 -9.17 -16.63 -28.73
C VAL A 529 -9.24 -16.76 -30.25
N ASP A 530 -8.21 -17.36 -30.84
CA ASP A 530 -8.19 -17.70 -32.25
C ASP A 530 -8.73 -19.12 -32.47
N LYS A 531 -9.82 -19.25 -33.25
CA LYS A 531 -10.40 -20.52 -33.68
C LYS A 531 -10.49 -20.61 -35.23
N VAL A 532 -9.74 -19.78 -35.94
CA VAL A 532 -9.74 -19.80 -37.41
C VAL A 532 -9.14 -21.13 -37.91
N THR A 533 -9.84 -21.76 -38.83
CA THR A 533 -9.39 -22.99 -39.48
C THR A 533 -9.19 -22.80 -40.98
N GLY A 534 -8.30 -23.60 -41.61
CA GLY A 534 -8.12 -23.61 -43.06
C GLY A 534 -7.44 -22.39 -43.66
N GLY A 535 -6.76 -21.54 -42.86
CA GLY A 535 -6.02 -20.38 -43.35
C GLY A 535 -6.89 -19.27 -43.94
N ARG A 536 -8.18 -19.18 -43.56
CA ARG A 536 -9.12 -18.17 -44.06
C ARG A 536 -8.74 -16.76 -43.67
N VAL A 537 -8.10 -16.59 -42.50
CA VAL A 537 -7.36 -15.41 -42.12
C VAL A 537 -5.90 -15.79 -42.04
N PRO A 538 -4.99 -15.15 -42.76
CA PRO A 538 -3.55 -15.37 -42.62
C PRO A 538 -3.08 -15.11 -41.20
N LYS A 539 -2.19 -15.95 -40.66
CA LYS A 539 -1.70 -15.86 -39.29
C LYS A 539 -1.09 -14.49 -38.95
N GLU A 540 -0.50 -13.85 -39.95
CA GLU A 540 0.11 -12.52 -39.80
C GLU A 540 -0.91 -11.41 -39.51
N TYR A 541 -2.20 -11.58 -39.86
CA TYR A 541 -3.25 -10.59 -39.63
C TYR A 541 -4.07 -10.83 -38.35
N ILE A 542 -3.96 -12.00 -37.72
CA ILE A 542 -4.68 -12.34 -36.48
C ILE A 542 -4.31 -11.38 -35.33
N PRO A 543 -3.02 -11.05 -35.09
CA PRO A 543 -2.66 -10.07 -34.08
C PRO A 543 -3.23 -8.66 -34.37
N SER A 544 -3.39 -8.32 -35.65
CA SER A 544 -3.97 -7.04 -36.04
C SER A 544 -5.48 -6.96 -35.73
N VAL A 545 -6.20 -8.08 -35.86
CA VAL A 545 -7.61 -8.17 -35.43
C VAL A 545 -7.73 -7.93 -33.92
N ASP A 546 -6.91 -8.63 -33.13
CA ASP A 546 -6.87 -8.46 -31.69
C ASP A 546 -6.51 -7.04 -31.27
N ALA A 547 -5.47 -6.45 -31.86
CA ALA A 547 -5.08 -5.07 -31.62
C ALA A 547 -6.19 -4.06 -31.95
N GLY A 548 -7.01 -4.34 -32.98
CA GLY A 548 -8.18 -3.54 -33.32
C GLY A 548 -9.29 -3.64 -32.26
N ILE A 549 -9.54 -4.83 -31.75
CA ILE A 549 -10.50 -5.07 -30.69
C ILE A 549 -10.03 -4.40 -29.40
N GLN A 550 -8.77 -4.61 -28.98
CA GLN A 550 -8.19 -4.02 -27.78
C GLN A 550 -8.29 -2.49 -27.78
N GLN A 551 -7.95 -1.83 -28.89
CA GLN A 551 -8.10 -0.39 -29.02
C GLN A 551 -9.56 0.08 -28.89
N SER A 552 -10.52 -0.80 -29.22
CA SER A 552 -11.94 -0.48 -29.13
C SER A 552 -12.55 -0.73 -27.75
N LEU A 553 -11.82 -1.42 -26.86
CA LEU A 553 -12.24 -1.63 -25.47
C LEU A 553 -12.25 -0.33 -24.66
N ASP A 554 -11.37 0.62 -24.98
CA ASP A 554 -11.25 1.89 -24.25
C ASP A 554 -12.49 2.78 -24.39
N ALA A 555 -13.33 2.54 -25.41
CA ALA A 555 -14.53 3.32 -25.68
C ALA A 555 -15.72 2.41 -25.97
N GLY A 556 -16.54 2.18 -24.95
CA GLY A 556 -17.76 1.38 -25.04
C GLY A 556 -18.86 2.02 -25.91
N VAL A 557 -19.93 1.29 -26.13
CA VAL A 557 -21.01 1.67 -27.08
C VAL A 557 -22.23 2.29 -26.42
N LEU A 558 -22.34 2.25 -25.08
CA LEU A 558 -23.44 2.86 -24.33
C LEU A 558 -23.17 4.33 -24.01
N ALA A 559 -22.11 4.57 -23.27
CA ALA A 559 -21.74 5.88 -22.78
C ALA A 559 -20.23 6.19 -22.96
N GLY A 560 -19.52 5.34 -23.74
CA GLY A 560 -18.11 5.54 -24.04
C GLY A 560 -17.16 5.13 -22.94
N TYR A 561 -17.62 4.41 -21.90
CA TYR A 561 -16.74 3.91 -20.85
C TYR A 561 -16.00 2.65 -21.28
N PRO A 562 -14.81 2.36 -20.70
CA PRO A 562 -14.06 1.16 -21.04
C PRO A 562 -14.88 -0.12 -20.88
N THR A 563 -14.77 -1.02 -21.84
CA THR A 563 -15.49 -2.31 -21.83
C THR A 563 -14.61 -3.41 -21.23
N VAL A 564 -15.15 -4.18 -20.31
CA VAL A 564 -14.43 -5.20 -19.56
C VAL A 564 -15.22 -6.53 -19.48
N ASP A 565 -14.58 -7.58 -18.99
CA ASP A 565 -15.17 -8.88 -18.66
C ASP A 565 -15.84 -9.56 -19.85
N LEU A 566 -15.09 -9.67 -20.95
CA LEU A 566 -15.55 -10.33 -22.15
C LEU A 566 -14.42 -11.12 -22.86
N ARG A 567 -14.86 -12.11 -23.61
CA ARG A 567 -14.00 -12.90 -24.50
C ARG A 567 -14.40 -12.65 -25.94
N ALA A 568 -13.43 -12.34 -26.78
CA ALA A 568 -13.59 -12.25 -28.23
C ALA A 568 -12.97 -13.49 -28.90
N VAL A 569 -13.78 -14.21 -29.68
CA VAL A 569 -13.32 -15.41 -30.37
C VAL A 569 -13.36 -15.12 -31.88
N LEU A 570 -12.20 -15.12 -32.51
CA LEU A 570 -12.12 -15.01 -33.97
C LEU A 570 -12.40 -16.39 -34.57
N THR A 571 -13.52 -16.55 -35.28
CA THR A 571 -14.00 -17.86 -35.79
C THR A 571 -13.80 -18.02 -37.26
N ASP A 572 -13.90 -16.96 -38.06
CA ASP A 572 -13.78 -17.02 -39.53
C ASP A 572 -13.36 -15.67 -40.12
N GLY A 573 -13.07 -15.58 -41.38
CA GLY A 573 -12.81 -14.37 -42.12
C GLY A 573 -12.46 -14.60 -43.58
N LYS A 574 -12.24 -13.50 -44.34
CA LYS A 574 -11.74 -13.56 -45.72
C LYS A 574 -10.70 -12.47 -45.93
N TYR A 575 -9.75 -12.80 -46.78
CA TYR A 575 -8.73 -11.88 -47.25
C TYR A 575 -8.70 -11.80 -48.77
N HIS A 576 -8.04 -10.79 -49.29
CA HIS A 576 -7.78 -10.58 -50.69
C HIS A 576 -6.28 -10.39 -50.92
N ASP A 577 -5.70 -11.15 -51.87
CA ASP A 577 -4.22 -11.25 -52.02
C ASP A 577 -3.54 -9.87 -52.24
N VAL A 578 -4.25 -8.87 -52.77
CA VAL A 578 -3.68 -7.56 -53.12
C VAL A 578 -4.13 -6.45 -52.16
N ASP A 579 -5.39 -6.51 -51.71
CA ASP A 579 -6.04 -5.43 -50.98
C ASP A 579 -6.09 -5.63 -49.46
N SER A 580 -5.67 -6.78 -48.97
CA SER A 580 -5.58 -7.06 -47.55
C SER A 580 -4.27 -6.52 -46.94
N SER A 581 -4.38 -6.00 -45.72
CA SER A 581 -3.27 -5.47 -44.95
C SER A 581 -3.56 -5.57 -43.44
N GLU A 582 -2.54 -5.49 -42.62
CA GLU A 582 -2.68 -5.40 -41.16
C GLU A 582 -3.66 -4.31 -40.74
N MET A 583 -3.56 -3.12 -41.35
CA MET A 583 -4.46 -2.00 -41.10
C MET A 583 -5.92 -2.32 -41.44
N ALA A 584 -6.17 -3.01 -42.58
CA ALA A 584 -7.52 -3.39 -42.96
C ALA A 584 -8.15 -4.37 -41.97
N PHE A 585 -7.36 -5.37 -41.48
CA PHE A 585 -7.81 -6.32 -40.46
C PHE A 585 -7.97 -5.67 -39.09
N LYS A 586 -7.11 -4.71 -38.71
CA LYS A 586 -7.26 -3.93 -37.49
C LYS A 586 -8.58 -3.16 -37.49
N ILE A 587 -8.90 -2.45 -38.58
CA ILE A 587 -10.16 -1.74 -38.74
C ILE A 587 -11.35 -2.71 -38.73
N ALA A 588 -11.25 -3.82 -39.46
CA ALA A 588 -12.31 -4.83 -39.50
C ALA A 588 -12.58 -5.43 -38.12
N GLY A 589 -11.53 -5.76 -37.34
CA GLY A 589 -11.64 -6.23 -35.96
C GLY A 589 -12.33 -5.21 -35.05
N ALA A 590 -11.89 -3.96 -35.09
CA ALA A 590 -12.49 -2.87 -34.32
C ALA A 590 -13.99 -2.66 -34.61
N MET A 591 -14.35 -2.67 -35.90
CA MET A 591 -15.74 -2.46 -36.32
C MET A 591 -16.63 -3.67 -36.05
N ALA A 592 -16.14 -4.89 -36.29
CA ALA A 592 -16.83 -6.12 -35.94
C ALA A 592 -17.14 -6.16 -34.44
N PHE A 593 -16.16 -5.82 -33.63
CA PHE A 593 -16.32 -5.75 -32.19
C PHE A 593 -17.40 -4.73 -31.75
N LYS A 594 -17.31 -3.50 -32.23
CA LYS A 594 -18.31 -2.44 -31.91
C LYS A 594 -19.74 -2.80 -32.30
N GLU A 595 -19.92 -3.45 -33.46
CA GLU A 595 -21.25 -3.88 -33.91
C GLU A 595 -21.75 -5.09 -33.10
N ALA A 596 -20.89 -6.06 -32.80
CA ALA A 596 -21.23 -7.19 -31.95
C ALA A 596 -21.57 -6.74 -30.52
N LEU A 597 -20.78 -5.79 -29.97
CA LEU A 597 -21.00 -5.23 -28.65
C LEU A 597 -22.40 -4.61 -28.50
N ARG A 598 -22.87 -3.85 -29.52
CA ARG A 598 -24.25 -3.31 -29.51
C ARG A 598 -25.33 -4.39 -29.45
N LYS A 599 -25.07 -5.57 -30.04
CA LYS A 599 -26.03 -6.70 -30.06
C LYS A 599 -25.97 -7.54 -28.79
N ALA A 600 -24.86 -7.48 -28.06
CA ALA A 600 -24.61 -8.29 -26.87
C ALA A 600 -25.31 -7.79 -25.60
N LYS A 601 -26.30 -6.89 -25.72
CA LYS A 601 -26.95 -6.20 -24.59
C LYS A 601 -25.94 -5.61 -23.59
N PRO A 602 -25.21 -4.58 -24.00
CA PRO A 602 -24.26 -3.96 -23.11
C PRO A 602 -24.94 -3.30 -21.91
N VAL A 603 -24.30 -3.34 -20.76
CA VAL A 603 -24.74 -2.73 -19.51
C VAL A 603 -23.63 -1.94 -18.88
N LEU A 604 -23.97 -0.93 -18.06
CA LEU A 604 -23.03 -0.19 -17.26
C LEU A 604 -22.71 -0.96 -15.96
N LEU A 605 -21.45 -0.90 -15.58
CA LEU A 605 -20.95 -1.32 -14.28
C LEU A 605 -20.56 -0.09 -13.47
N GLU A 606 -20.95 -0.09 -12.20
CA GLU A 606 -20.56 0.91 -11.22
C GLU A 606 -19.61 0.31 -10.17
N PRO A 607 -18.62 1.07 -9.68
CA PRO A 607 -17.76 0.61 -8.59
C PRO A 607 -18.54 0.59 -7.29
N ILE A 608 -18.55 -0.58 -6.64
CA ILE A 608 -19.13 -0.80 -5.32
C ILE A 608 -18.02 -0.76 -4.29
N MET A 609 -18.22 0.07 -3.29
CA MET A 609 -17.30 0.21 -2.17
C MET A 609 -17.71 -0.71 -1.03
N SER A 610 -16.76 -1.41 -0.45
CA SER A 610 -16.92 -2.06 0.84
C SER A 610 -16.73 -1.01 1.91
N VAL A 611 -17.80 -0.68 2.61
CA VAL A 611 -17.86 0.36 3.63
C VAL A 611 -17.98 -0.29 4.99
N GLU A 612 -17.16 0.17 5.92
CA GLU A 612 -17.24 -0.20 7.33
C GLU A 612 -17.42 1.06 8.15
N VAL A 613 -18.46 1.09 8.95
CA VAL A 613 -18.77 2.20 9.86
C VAL A 613 -18.69 1.72 11.29
N VAL A 614 -17.83 2.37 12.06
CA VAL A 614 -17.72 2.17 13.51
C VAL A 614 -18.51 3.27 14.21
N THR A 615 -19.53 2.91 14.96
CA THR A 615 -20.44 3.86 15.59
C THR A 615 -20.85 3.38 16.99
N PRO A 616 -21.11 4.30 17.95
CA PRO A 616 -21.78 3.93 19.18
C PRO A 616 -23.16 3.31 18.89
N ASP A 617 -23.62 2.42 19.79
CA ASP A 617 -24.87 1.69 19.66
C ASP A 617 -26.09 2.59 19.43
N GLU A 618 -26.11 3.76 20.08
CA GLU A 618 -27.17 4.77 19.98
C GLU A 618 -27.38 5.33 18.55
N TYR A 619 -26.35 5.32 17.67
CA TYR A 619 -26.42 5.85 16.31
C TYR A 619 -26.50 4.75 15.23
N MET A 620 -26.45 3.47 15.63
CA MET A 620 -26.45 2.34 14.69
C MET A 620 -27.66 2.39 13.73
N GLY A 621 -28.85 2.69 14.24
CA GLY A 621 -30.06 2.79 13.43
C GLY A 621 -29.98 3.88 12.37
N ASP A 622 -29.46 5.04 12.72
CA ASP A 622 -29.30 6.18 11.80
C ASP A 622 -28.26 5.88 10.72
N VAL A 623 -27.17 5.21 11.09
CA VAL A 623 -26.12 4.77 10.15
C VAL A 623 -26.67 3.75 9.15
N ILE A 624 -27.38 2.74 9.60
CA ILE A 624 -28.00 1.74 8.72
C ILE A 624 -29.03 2.38 7.80
N GLY A 625 -29.87 3.28 8.34
CA GLY A 625 -30.85 4.03 7.56
C GLY A 625 -30.21 4.87 6.47
N ASP A 626 -29.11 5.56 6.77
CA ASP A 626 -28.38 6.36 5.79
C ASP A 626 -27.70 5.50 4.71
N LEU A 627 -27.00 4.42 5.09
CA LEU A 627 -26.39 3.49 4.13
C LEU A 627 -27.44 2.86 3.19
N ASN A 628 -28.60 2.48 3.70
CA ASN A 628 -29.70 1.96 2.87
C ASN A 628 -30.24 3.03 1.91
N SER A 629 -30.37 4.29 2.36
CA SER A 629 -30.80 5.40 1.49
C SER A 629 -29.83 5.68 0.33
N ARG A 630 -28.56 5.29 0.51
CA ARG A 630 -27.48 5.37 -0.48
C ARG A 630 -27.34 4.12 -1.34
N ARG A 631 -28.40 3.35 -1.49
CA ARG A 631 -28.41 2.06 -2.23
C ARG A 631 -27.45 1.03 -1.64
N GLY A 632 -27.04 1.21 -0.38
CA GLY A 632 -26.13 0.30 0.31
C GLY A 632 -26.82 -1.02 0.68
N GLN A 633 -26.08 -2.10 0.55
CA GLN A 633 -26.48 -3.42 1.02
C GLN A 633 -25.71 -3.74 2.29
N VAL A 634 -26.40 -3.69 3.44
CA VAL A 634 -25.80 -4.03 4.73
C VAL A 634 -25.60 -5.54 4.79
N GLY A 635 -24.35 -5.98 4.86
CA GLY A 635 -23.96 -7.39 4.83
C GLY A 635 -23.64 -7.98 6.19
N GLY A 636 -23.39 -7.15 7.22
CA GLY A 636 -23.07 -7.64 8.55
C GLY A 636 -23.03 -6.53 9.59
N MET A 637 -23.26 -6.95 10.83
CA MET A 637 -23.12 -6.11 12.01
C MET A 637 -22.34 -6.89 13.06
N GLU A 638 -21.42 -6.25 13.72
CA GLU A 638 -20.58 -6.85 14.76
C GLU A 638 -20.49 -5.89 15.94
N GLN A 639 -20.75 -6.37 17.14
CA GLN A 639 -20.55 -5.59 18.34
C GLN A 639 -19.12 -5.74 18.82
N ARG A 640 -18.47 -4.62 19.07
CA ARG A 640 -17.10 -4.60 19.60
C ARG A 640 -17.03 -3.60 20.77
N GLY A 641 -17.04 -4.15 21.99
CA GLY A 641 -17.10 -3.31 23.20
C GLY A 641 -18.37 -2.44 23.21
N ASN A 642 -18.19 -1.13 23.35
CA ASN A 642 -19.26 -0.14 23.32
C ASN A 642 -19.57 0.42 21.92
N SER A 643 -19.00 -0.17 20.85
CA SER A 643 -19.20 0.28 19.48
C SER A 643 -19.80 -0.84 18.63
N GLN A 644 -20.59 -0.44 17.65
CA GLN A 644 -21.11 -1.29 16.60
C GLN A 644 -20.31 -1.08 15.31
N ILE A 645 -20.02 -2.15 14.64
CA ILE A 645 -19.40 -2.13 13.32
C ILE A 645 -20.46 -2.53 12.31
N VAL A 646 -20.79 -1.62 11.41
CA VAL A 646 -21.74 -1.85 10.33
C VAL A 646 -20.96 -2.00 9.03
N ARG A 647 -21.07 -3.17 8.37
CA ARG A 647 -20.45 -3.42 7.07
C ARG A 647 -21.50 -3.38 5.98
N ALA A 648 -21.23 -2.62 4.93
CA ALA A 648 -22.13 -2.48 3.80
C ALA A 648 -21.37 -2.41 2.47
N GLN A 649 -22.05 -2.81 1.39
CA GLN A 649 -21.60 -2.56 0.02
C GLN A 649 -22.40 -1.41 -0.54
N VAL A 650 -21.75 -0.32 -0.93
CA VAL A 650 -22.42 0.92 -1.36
C VAL A 650 -21.78 1.41 -2.67
N PRO A 651 -22.59 1.83 -3.67
CA PRO A 651 -22.06 2.43 -4.88
C PRO A 651 -21.24 3.70 -4.57
N LEU A 652 -20.09 3.84 -5.22
CA LEU A 652 -19.21 5.00 -5.01
C LEU A 652 -19.93 6.33 -5.27
N SER A 653 -20.81 6.38 -6.26
CA SER A 653 -21.61 7.57 -6.59
C SER A 653 -22.43 8.12 -5.42
N GLU A 654 -22.83 7.23 -4.49
CA GLU A 654 -23.65 7.58 -3.32
C GLU A 654 -22.79 7.92 -2.08
N MET A 655 -21.49 7.68 -2.14
CA MET A 655 -20.58 7.92 -1.00
C MET A 655 -20.00 9.31 -0.95
N PHE A 656 -20.16 10.11 -2.00
CA PHE A 656 -19.67 11.48 -2.00
C PHE A 656 -20.33 12.32 -0.91
N GLY A 657 -19.53 12.98 -0.08
CA GLY A 657 -19.98 13.76 1.07
C GLY A 657 -20.42 12.92 2.29
N TYR A 658 -20.30 11.59 2.23
CA TYR A 658 -20.71 10.71 3.33
C TYR A 658 -20.01 11.02 4.66
N SER A 659 -18.73 11.41 4.63
CA SER A 659 -17.98 11.80 5.84
C SER A 659 -18.68 12.93 6.61
N THR A 660 -19.15 13.95 5.89
CA THR A 660 -19.84 15.09 6.48
C THR A 660 -21.20 14.69 7.04
N ASP A 661 -21.94 13.89 6.28
CA ASP A 661 -23.28 13.43 6.70
C ASP A 661 -23.19 12.51 7.92
N LEU A 662 -22.23 11.59 7.94
CA LEU A 662 -21.97 10.69 9.07
C LEU A 662 -21.63 11.47 10.33
N ARG A 663 -20.69 12.41 10.25
CA ARG A 663 -20.30 13.28 11.38
C ARG A 663 -21.47 14.10 11.92
N SER A 664 -22.29 14.65 11.04
CA SER A 664 -23.49 15.42 11.41
C SER A 664 -24.50 14.56 12.17
N ARG A 665 -24.78 13.34 11.71
CA ARG A 665 -25.74 12.41 12.31
C ARG A 665 -25.28 11.79 13.62
N THR A 666 -23.97 11.58 13.77
CA THR A 666 -23.39 10.89 14.92
C THR A 666 -22.65 11.82 15.87
N GLN A 667 -22.82 13.13 15.72
CA GLN A 667 -22.14 14.17 16.51
C GLN A 667 -20.61 13.99 16.52
N GLY A 668 -20.05 13.53 15.40
CA GLY A 668 -18.62 13.27 15.24
C GLY A 668 -18.10 12.00 15.92
N ARG A 669 -18.98 11.17 16.50
CA ARG A 669 -18.58 9.96 17.24
C ARG A 669 -18.40 8.71 16.39
N ALA A 670 -18.90 8.71 15.15
CA ALA A 670 -18.68 7.60 14.22
C ALA A 670 -17.53 7.90 13.27
N SER A 671 -16.83 6.86 12.90
CA SER A 671 -15.83 6.86 11.85
C SER A 671 -16.21 5.84 10.78
N TYR A 672 -15.72 6.03 9.57
CA TYR A 672 -15.89 5.04 8.51
C TYR A 672 -14.60 4.85 7.73
N SER A 673 -14.48 3.69 7.14
CA SER A 673 -13.51 3.41 6.11
C SER A 673 -14.24 2.80 4.91
N MET A 674 -13.71 3.04 3.72
CA MET A 674 -14.21 2.41 2.51
C MET A 674 -13.06 2.03 1.60
N HIS A 675 -13.20 0.91 0.92
CA HIS A 675 -12.26 0.45 -0.08
C HIS A 675 -13.02 -0.10 -1.28
N PHE A 676 -12.36 -0.12 -2.42
CA PHE A 676 -12.96 -0.71 -3.61
C PHE A 676 -13.23 -2.21 -3.37
N GLY A 677 -14.47 -2.63 -3.59
CA GLY A 677 -14.88 -4.03 -3.48
C GLY A 677 -14.93 -4.72 -4.84
N SER A 678 -15.85 -4.28 -5.69
CA SER A 678 -16.07 -4.91 -7.00
C SER A 678 -16.81 -3.96 -7.94
N TYR A 679 -16.85 -4.29 -9.22
CA TYR A 679 -17.79 -3.68 -10.16
C TYR A 679 -19.08 -4.49 -10.18
N GLN A 680 -20.24 -3.81 -10.13
CA GLN A 680 -21.54 -4.46 -10.25
C GLN A 680 -22.41 -3.71 -11.27
N GLN A 681 -23.35 -4.44 -11.87
CA GLN A 681 -24.27 -3.86 -12.83
C GLN A 681 -25.14 -2.77 -12.19
N THR A 682 -25.21 -1.60 -12.83
CA THR A 682 -26.09 -0.51 -12.39
C THR A 682 -27.58 -0.90 -12.57
N PRO A 683 -28.47 -0.43 -11.69
CA PRO A 683 -29.90 -0.49 -11.94
C PRO A 683 -30.29 0.22 -13.26
N ALA A 684 -31.31 -0.30 -13.96
CA ALA A 684 -31.70 0.21 -15.28
C ALA A 684 -31.98 1.72 -15.27
N SER A 685 -32.66 2.24 -14.24
CA SER A 685 -32.98 3.67 -14.11
C SER A 685 -31.72 4.54 -13.96
N VAL A 686 -30.72 4.05 -13.22
CA VAL A 686 -29.43 4.74 -13.03
C VAL A 686 -28.61 4.71 -14.32
N GLN A 687 -28.61 3.56 -15.02
CA GLN A 687 -27.97 3.43 -16.32
C GLN A 687 -28.54 4.42 -17.33
N GLU A 688 -29.88 4.52 -17.43
CA GLU A 688 -30.54 5.47 -18.34
C GLU A 688 -30.16 6.92 -18.05
N GLU A 689 -30.14 7.30 -16.76
CA GLU A 689 -29.73 8.65 -16.34
C GLU A 689 -28.28 8.97 -16.73
N ILE A 690 -27.36 8.01 -16.48
CA ILE A 690 -25.96 8.20 -16.82
C ILE A 690 -25.75 8.31 -18.32
N VAL A 691 -26.39 7.43 -19.11
CA VAL A 691 -26.31 7.45 -20.58
C VAL A 691 -26.86 8.75 -21.15
N ALA A 692 -28.03 9.21 -20.66
CA ALA A 692 -28.63 10.49 -21.08
C ALA A 692 -27.69 11.66 -20.77
N ARG A 693 -27.13 11.70 -19.55
CA ARG A 693 -26.17 12.76 -19.16
C ARG A 693 -24.93 12.79 -20.05
N VAL A 694 -24.36 11.66 -20.39
CA VAL A 694 -23.17 11.59 -21.26
C VAL A 694 -23.49 11.98 -22.68
N ARG A 695 -24.68 11.68 -23.17
CA ARG A 695 -25.15 12.06 -24.51
C ARG A 695 -25.63 13.51 -24.64
N GLY A 696 -25.76 14.21 -23.50
CA GLY A 696 -26.27 15.59 -23.48
C GLY A 696 -27.78 15.70 -23.70
N GLU A 697 -28.53 14.64 -23.39
CA GLU A 697 -30.00 14.56 -23.53
C GLU A 697 -30.72 14.97 -22.23
#